data_153b8466f51f5d8422a9d974e0af523f
#
_entry.id   153b8466f51f5d8422a9d974e0af523f
#
_cell.length_a   1.000
_cell.length_b   1.000
_cell.length_c   1.000
_cell.angle_alpha   90.00
_cell.angle_beta   90.00
_cell.angle_gamma   90.00
#
_symmetry.space_group_name_H-M   'P 1'
#
loop_
_entity.id
_entity.type
_entity.pdbx_description
1 polymer ?
#
loop_
_entity_poly.entity_id
_entity_poly.type
_entity_poly.pdbx_seq_one_letter_code
_entity_poly.pdbx_strand_id
1 'polypeptide(L)'
;MKILKKIFILLIMIILNIINVKAANDIFNIEEVYIDNKNETINVSNPSYEDNNIESTIEFNKVGDYVEYKIVLINNAEKIYKIKGLEYNNSNEYVDVTYHYKNDEIKGNDRFEIYVTLKYIDEVYSDNLVYNLDDISLKIRVEEIEANNEQIIAINPNTNDDIKQYVIIIFVSIIFLPILIKTKKKVFIIPLLMILGITSYVKADSDVEIIINLKNNVIKIDTNKFSQITNEEIGITKENIGNIYFVRKEDLPNSTDGSFNISKYDEEKVREYFVKNDDIYDIYIVSKDLYSKYESKDISYLLSEYPKLKEIDLSYLDLSNITDMNHMFYGDTNLEKIIWPENLNTSKVTDMSYLFRDCNSLKGVDVSKFDTSKVTSMKSMFYKCNSLTHLDVSNFDTSNVEEMNFMFLGCTSLNELDVSNFDTGKVTTMKSMFNKCSNLTNLDVSNFDTSKVTDMGWMFYNCNSLKELDVSNFDTTQVTNLQYMFNGDTSLEKVDLSSFDTSNVENMSYMFSSCSALKNLNLSNFNTSSVTDMNWMFGNCSSLEQLDISNFNTELVTSMYAMFYNCNSLEHLDISSFNFNSIETVEFMFMSMKKLKTIFVNENILINDGVKSTNMFMNDIYLKGENGTSYNKSNVNSKYAKIDTEDNPGYFTRK
;
A
#
# COMPACT_ATOMS: atom_id res chain seq x y z
N MET A 1 -0.48 19.49 -37.79
CA MET A 1 0.83 20.12 -37.48
C MET A 1 1.24 20.03 -36.01
N LYS A 2 0.38 20.32 -35.01
CA LYS A 2 0.72 20.16 -33.58
C LYS A 2 0.98 18.69 -33.14
N ILE A 3 0.25 17.73 -33.70
CA ILE A 3 0.39 16.30 -33.41
C ILE A 3 1.68 15.74 -34.00
N LEU A 4 2.02 16.09 -35.24
CA LEU A 4 3.29 15.69 -35.87
C LEU A 4 4.53 16.22 -35.11
N LYS A 5 4.42 17.44 -34.53
CA LYS A 5 5.50 18.03 -33.74
C LYS A 5 5.71 17.29 -32.40
N LYS A 6 4.60 16.83 -31.75
CA LYS A 6 4.69 16.01 -30.53
C LYS A 6 5.26 14.62 -30.82
N ILE A 7 4.83 14.00 -31.92
CA ILE A 7 5.37 12.68 -32.35
C ILE A 7 6.86 12.77 -32.68
N PHE A 8 7.29 13.85 -33.33
CA PHE A 8 8.69 14.06 -33.69
C PHE A 8 9.58 14.28 -32.45
N ILE A 9 9.13 15.07 -31.46
CA ILE A 9 9.84 15.27 -30.19
C ILE A 9 9.89 13.96 -29.40
N LEU A 10 8.80 13.19 -29.34
CA LEU A 10 8.75 11.90 -28.68
C LEU A 10 9.71 10.89 -29.37
N LEU A 11 9.77 10.88 -30.70
CA LEU A 11 10.68 10.00 -31.45
C LEU A 11 12.16 10.36 -31.19
N ILE A 12 12.49 11.65 -31.11
CA ILE A 12 13.84 12.12 -30.76
C ILE A 12 14.19 11.71 -29.32
N MET A 13 13.28 11.87 -28.36
CA MET A 13 13.50 11.43 -26.98
C MET A 13 13.71 9.91 -26.86
N ILE A 14 12.91 9.12 -27.61
CA ILE A 14 13.07 7.66 -27.63
C ILE A 14 14.40 7.25 -28.26
N ILE A 15 14.80 7.89 -29.36
CA ILE A 15 16.07 7.61 -30.03
C ILE A 15 17.25 8.02 -29.15
N LEU A 16 17.19 9.16 -28.46
CA LEU A 16 18.23 9.62 -27.54
C LEU A 16 18.35 8.68 -26.33
N ASN A 17 17.23 8.20 -25.77
CA ASN A 17 17.27 7.21 -24.68
C ASN A 17 17.85 5.86 -25.14
N ILE A 18 17.46 5.36 -26.32
CA ILE A 18 17.99 4.09 -26.85
C ILE A 18 19.49 4.19 -27.13
N ILE A 19 19.99 5.34 -27.61
CA ILE A 19 21.41 5.56 -27.89
C ILE A 19 22.19 5.67 -26.56
N ASN A 20 21.67 6.37 -25.54
CA ASN A 20 22.36 6.51 -24.25
C ASN A 20 22.45 5.18 -23.48
N VAL A 21 21.38 4.37 -23.46
CA VAL A 21 21.42 3.06 -22.77
C VAL A 21 22.39 2.07 -23.44
N LYS A 22 22.47 2.09 -24.77
CA LYS A 22 23.39 1.18 -25.49
C LYS A 22 24.85 1.60 -25.39
N ALA A 23 25.12 2.90 -25.26
CA ALA A 23 26.49 3.42 -25.12
C ALA A 23 27.08 3.20 -23.72
N ALA A 24 26.24 3.15 -22.69
CA ALA A 24 26.66 2.94 -21.31
C ALA A 24 27.20 1.53 -21.06
N ASN A 25 26.52 0.53 -21.61
CA ASN A 25 26.94 -0.88 -21.46
C ASN A 25 28.23 -1.24 -22.19
N ASP A 26 28.64 -0.42 -23.19
CA ASP A 26 29.91 -0.61 -23.90
C ASP A 26 31.11 0.05 -23.17
N ILE A 27 30.85 0.99 -22.25
CA ILE A 27 31.86 1.76 -21.52
C ILE A 27 32.24 1.11 -20.20
N PHE A 28 31.24 0.63 -19.47
CA PHE A 28 31.43 0.02 -18.15
C PHE A 28 30.86 -1.40 -18.11
N ASN A 29 31.70 -2.33 -17.63
CA ASN A 29 31.30 -3.72 -17.44
C ASN A 29 31.58 -4.16 -16.01
N ILE A 30 30.77 -5.08 -15.48
CA ILE A 30 31.08 -5.78 -14.23
C ILE A 30 32.25 -6.75 -14.54
N GLU A 31 33.31 -6.61 -13.78
CA GLU A 31 34.48 -7.49 -13.89
C GLU A 31 34.45 -8.58 -12.80
N GLU A 32 34.12 -8.22 -11.61
CA GLU A 32 34.06 -9.12 -10.45
C GLU A 32 32.93 -8.72 -9.49
N VAL A 33 32.29 -9.72 -8.87
CA VAL A 33 31.36 -9.53 -7.76
C VAL A 33 31.65 -10.57 -6.70
N TYR A 34 31.77 -10.13 -5.46
CA TYR A 34 31.91 -11.05 -4.33
C TYR A 34 31.32 -10.45 -3.05
N ILE A 35 31.10 -11.31 -2.05
CA ILE A 35 30.62 -10.89 -0.74
C ILE A 35 31.83 -10.35 0.02
N ASP A 36 31.81 -9.05 0.36
CA ASP A 36 32.88 -8.40 1.12
C ASP A 36 32.67 -8.58 2.62
N ASN A 37 31.42 -8.44 3.09
CA ASN A 37 31.09 -8.58 4.50
C ASN A 37 29.65 -9.10 4.69
N LYS A 38 29.39 -9.79 5.81
CA LYS A 38 28.05 -10.26 6.18
C LYS A 38 28.00 -10.65 7.66
N ASN A 39 26.80 -10.71 8.23
CA ASN A 39 26.60 -11.32 9.53
C ASN A 39 26.86 -12.83 9.48
N GLU A 40 27.37 -13.39 10.58
CA GLU A 40 27.57 -14.85 10.71
C GLU A 40 26.26 -15.64 10.67
N THR A 41 25.15 -15.00 10.97
CA THR A 41 23.80 -15.61 11.07
C THR A 41 23.11 -15.81 9.74
N ILE A 42 23.56 -15.20 8.64
CA ILE A 42 22.90 -15.27 7.33
C ILE A 42 23.47 -16.36 6.43
N ASN A 43 22.58 -16.97 5.65
CA ASN A 43 22.96 -17.81 4.54
C ASN A 43 22.89 -17.01 3.24
N VAL A 44 23.98 -16.98 2.50
CA VAL A 44 24.05 -16.30 1.21
C VAL A 44 24.82 -17.14 0.21
N SER A 45 24.26 -17.34 -0.99
CA SER A 45 24.97 -18.01 -2.08
C SER A 45 26.08 -17.10 -2.63
N ASN A 46 27.15 -17.69 -3.17
CA ASN A 46 28.12 -16.90 -3.91
C ASN A 46 27.43 -16.21 -5.09
N PRO A 47 27.66 -14.90 -5.29
CA PRO A 47 27.08 -14.18 -6.39
C PRO A 47 27.61 -14.69 -7.74
N SER A 48 26.72 -14.73 -8.73
CA SER A 48 27.07 -14.89 -10.15
C SER A 48 26.60 -13.64 -10.90
N TYR A 49 27.23 -13.34 -12.02
CA TYR A 49 26.86 -12.16 -12.80
C TYR A 49 27.01 -12.42 -14.31
N GLU A 50 26.09 -11.83 -15.07
CA GLU A 50 26.09 -11.85 -16.54
C GLU A 50 25.44 -10.55 -17.04
N ASP A 51 26.06 -9.86 -17.97
CA ASP A 51 25.56 -8.63 -18.61
C ASP A 51 25.03 -7.56 -17.61
N ASN A 52 25.80 -7.24 -16.57
CA ASN A 52 25.41 -6.31 -15.50
C ASN A 52 24.23 -6.79 -14.60
N ASN A 53 23.85 -8.04 -14.67
CA ASN A 53 22.93 -8.66 -13.73
C ASN A 53 23.73 -9.51 -12.72
N ILE A 54 23.43 -9.32 -11.45
CA ILE A 54 24.00 -10.08 -10.33
C ILE A 54 22.91 -10.96 -9.74
N GLU A 55 23.18 -12.26 -9.66
CA GLU A 55 22.26 -13.23 -9.05
C GLU A 55 22.86 -13.79 -7.76
N SER A 56 22.11 -13.72 -6.67
CA SER A 56 22.49 -14.29 -5.41
C SER A 56 21.23 -14.68 -4.62
N THR A 57 21.31 -15.67 -3.75
CA THR A 57 20.25 -16.04 -2.81
C THR A 57 20.68 -15.63 -1.42
N ILE A 58 19.81 -14.91 -0.70
CA ILE A 58 20.07 -14.42 0.64
C ILE A 58 18.98 -14.94 1.58
N GLU A 59 19.38 -15.47 2.73
CA GLU A 59 18.48 -15.86 3.80
C GLU A 59 18.85 -15.06 5.05
N PHE A 60 18.01 -14.06 5.38
CA PHE A 60 18.14 -13.29 6.62
C PHE A 60 17.41 -14.02 7.76
N ASN A 61 18.00 -14.07 8.95
CA ASN A 61 17.44 -14.79 10.09
C ASN A 61 16.84 -13.84 11.14
N LYS A 62 17.23 -12.58 11.16
CA LYS A 62 16.71 -11.58 12.11
C LYS A 62 16.89 -10.17 11.57
N VAL A 63 16.09 -9.23 12.06
CA VAL A 63 16.25 -7.81 11.80
C VAL A 63 17.66 -7.34 12.15
N GLY A 64 18.23 -6.52 11.28
CA GLY A 64 19.60 -6.06 11.38
C GLY A 64 20.64 -6.97 10.71
N ASP A 65 20.26 -8.17 10.24
CA ASP A 65 21.14 -8.97 9.40
C ASP A 65 21.46 -8.23 8.11
N TYR A 66 22.71 -8.32 7.65
CA TYR A 66 23.14 -7.66 6.45
C TYR A 66 24.12 -8.49 5.63
N VAL A 67 24.19 -8.23 4.33
CA VAL A 67 25.23 -8.68 3.40
C VAL A 67 25.73 -7.48 2.61
N GLU A 68 27.04 -7.36 2.47
CA GLU A 68 27.69 -6.35 1.68
C GLU A 68 28.37 -7.00 0.46
N TYR A 69 27.94 -6.59 -0.72
CA TYR A 69 28.55 -6.99 -1.99
C TYR A 69 29.58 -5.96 -2.41
N LYS A 70 30.75 -6.42 -2.80
CA LYS A 70 31.73 -5.63 -3.52
C LYS A 70 31.61 -5.91 -5.01
N ILE A 71 31.25 -4.89 -5.77
CA ILE A 71 31.10 -4.92 -7.23
C ILE A 71 32.28 -4.18 -7.84
N VAL A 72 33.05 -4.84 -8.68
CA VAL A 72 34.17 -4.24 -9.39
C VAL A 72 33.74 -3.98 -10.82
N LEU A 73 33.72 -2.71 -11.20
CA LEU A 73 33.47 -2.24 -12.56
C LEU A 73 34.80 -1.89 -13.23
N ILE A 74 34.89 -2.14 -14.51
CA ILE A 74 36.00 -1.65 -15.35
C ILE A 74 35.47 -0.58 -16.30
N ASN A 75 36.21 0.54 -16.38
CA ASN A 75 35.97 1.57 -17.36
C ASN A 75 36.79 1.22 -18.63
N ASN A 76 36.11 0.72 -19.65
CA ASN A 76 36.76 0.33 -20.92
C ASN A 76 37.06 1.51 -21.84
N ALA A 77 36.68 2.73 -21.47
CA ALA A 77 36.98 3.93 -22.22
C ALA A 77 38.31 4.56 -21.77
N GLU A 78 38.96 5.32 -22.64
CA GLU A 78 40.18 6.10 -22.30
C GLU A 78 39.85 7.39 -21.53
N LYS A 79 38.57 7.69 -21.33
CA LYS A 79 38.04 8.91 -20.71
C LYS A 79 37.94 8.80 -19.20
N ILE A 80 37.99 9.94 -18.53
CA ILE A 80 37.78 10.03 -17.09
C ILE A 80 36.32 10.39 -16.82
N TYR A 81 35.66 9.67 -15.90
CA TYR A 81 34.30 9.90 -15.49
C TYR A 81 34.25 10.25 -14.02
N LYS A 82 33.30 11.13 -13.65
CA LYS A 82 32.98 11.47 -12.25
C LYS A 82 31.58 10.97 -11.89
N ILE A 83 31.45 10.33 -10.75
CA ILE A 83 30.15 9.93 -10.23
C ILE A 83 29.34 11.15 -9.82
N LYS A 84 28.14 11.29 -10.37
CA LYS A 84 27.18 12.35 -10.04
C LYS A 84 26.17 11.89 -8.99
N GLY A 85 25.88 10.61 -8.94
CA GLY A 85 24.95 10.01 -8.00
C GLY A 85 24.73 8.54 -8.27
N LEU A 86 24.26 7.86 -7.26
CA LEU A 86 23.71 6.52 -7.36
C LEU A 86 22.23 6.55 -6.96
N GLU A 87 21.40 5.90 -7.75
CA GLU A 87 19.99 5.68 -7.47
C GLU A 87 19.76 4.18 -7.43
N TYR A 88 18.91 3.71 -6.55
CA TYR A 88 18.48 2.31 -6.54
C TYR A 88 16.98 2.22 -6.61
N ASN A 89 16.48 1.16 -7.22
CA ASN A 89 15.10 0.75 -7.12
C ASN A 89 15.06 -0.54 -6.31
N ASN A 90 14.27 -0.56 -5.26
CA ASN A 90 14.08 -1.71 -4.40
C ASN A 90 12.57 -1.92 -4.22
N SER A 91 12.07 -3.00 -4.78
CA SER A 91 10.66 -3.39 -4.62
C SER A 91 10.39 -4.13 -3.30
N ASN A 92 11.44 -4.43 -2.54
CA ASN A 92 11.31 -5.14 -1.26
C ASN A 92 11.31 -4.16 -0.08
N GLU A 93 10.15 -4.00 0.54
CA GLU A 93 9.93 -3.11 1.68
C GLU A 93 10.64 -3.54 2.99
N TYR A 94 11.18 -4.76 3.03
CA TYR A 94 11.83 -5.33 4.23
C TYR A 94 13.36 -5.28 4.17
N VAL A 95 13.91 -4.78 3.09
CA VAL A 95 15.38 -4.71 2.89
C VAL A 95 15.79 -3.28 2.59
N ASP A 96 16.62 -2.70 3.44
CA ASP A 96 17.29 -1.43 3.16
C ASP A 96 18.51 -1.65 2.28
N VAL A 97 18.69 -0.78 1.30
CA VAL A 97 19.82 -0.82 0.35
C VAL A 97 20.67 0.42 0.56
N THR A 98 21.88 0.23 1.01
CA THR A 98 22.88 1.31 1.11
C THR A 98 24.09 1.03 0.24
N TYR A 99 24.81 2.06 -0.15
CA TYR A 99 25.99 1.91 -0.98
C TYR A 99 27.08 2.90 -0.59
N HIS A 100 28.33 2.53 -0.86
CA HIS A 100 29.46 3.45 -0.77
C HIS A 100 30.54 3.10 -1.81
N TYR A 101 31.41 4.05 -2.11
CA TYR A 101 32.55 3.90 -2.99
C TYR A 101 33.72 4.76 -2.51
N LYS A 102 34.95 4.37 -2.85
CA LYS A 102 36.15 5.03 -2.33
C LYS A 102 36.52 6.31 -3.05
N ASN A 103 36.29 6.39 -4.36
CA ASN A 103 36.68 7.52 -5.21
C ASN A 103 35.49 7.94 -6.07
N ASP A 104 35.30 9.21 -6.30
CA ASP A 104 34.28 9.75 -7.19
C ASP A 104 34.74 9.92 -8.65
N GLU A 105 36.04 9.74 -8.93
CA GLU A 105 36.63 9.77 -10.27
C GLU A 105 37.04 8.37 -10.73
N ILE A 106 36.63 8.00 -11.95
CA ILE A 106 36.92 6.72 -12.58
C ILE A 106 37.78 7.02 -13.82
N LYS A 107 39.08 6.70 -13.74
CA LYS A 107 40.02 6.92 -14.84
C LYS A 107 39.85 5.89 -15.95
N GLY A 108 40.30 6.23 -17.17
CA GLY A 108 40.26 5.32 -18.30
C GLY A 108 41.07 4.05 -18.07
N ASN A 109 40.50 2.91 -18.44
CA ASN A 109 41.06 1.57 -18.22
C ASN A 109 41.33 1.22 -16.74
N ASP A 110 40.70 1.93 -15.80
CA ASP A 110 40.84 1.70 -14.36
C ASP A 110 39.67 0.91 -13.80
N ARG A 111 39.92 0.21 -12.70
CA ARG A 111 38.93 -0.53 -11.92
C ARG A 111 38.30 0.39 -10.89
N PHE A 112 37.00 0.24 -10.71
CA PHE A 112 36.21 1.01 -9.76
C PHE A 112 35.41 0.08 -8.86
N GLU A 113 35.49 0.28 -7.54
CA GLU A 113 34.81 -0.57 -6.54
C GLU A 113 33.60 0.14 -5.95
N ILE A 114 32.43 -0.53 -6.00
CA ILE A 114 31.22 -0.13 -5.34
C ILE A 114 30.88 -1.19 -4.31
N TYR A 115 30.51 -0.75 -3.14
CA TYR A 115 30.03 -1.59 -2.06
C TYR A 115 28.55 -1.37 -1.91
N VAL A 116 27.75 -2.43 -1.98
CA VAL A 116 26.29 -2.40 -1.84
C VAL A 116 25.91 -3.26 -0.65
N THR A 117 25.34 -2.65 0.37
CA THR A 117 24.86 -3.36 1.57
C THR A 117 23.36 -3.54 1.47
N LEU A 118 22.89 -4.77 1.57
CA LEU A 118 21.51 -5.15 1.76
C LEU A 118 21.31 -5.48 3.23
N LYS A 119 20.40 -4.77 3.91
CA LYS A 119 20.12 -4.92 5.33
C LYS A 119 18.65 -5.17 5.56
N TYR A 120 18.34 -6.18 6.35
CA TYR A 120 16.99 -6.47 6.75
C TYR A 120 16.49 -5.53 7.84
N ILE A 121 15.34 -4.85 7.63
CA ILE A 121 14.89 -3.73 8.45
C ILE A 121 13.53 -3.88 9.12
N ASP A 122 12.70 -4.87 8.78
CA ASP A 122 11.34 -4.94 9.33
C ASP A 122 10.89 -6.35 9.75
N GLU A 123 9.94 -6.41 10.71
CA GLU A 123 9.35 -7.64 11.24
C GLU A 123 8.13 -8.07 10.41
N VAL A 124 8.23 -9.19 9.72
CA VAL A 124 7.04 -9.80 9.10
C VAL A 124 6.34 -10.69 10.12
N TYR A 125 5.13 -10.31 10.51
CA TYR A 125 4.23 -11.16 11.28
C TYR A 125 3.61 -12.24 10.38
N SER A 126 4.33 -13.32 10.09
CA SER A 126 3.70 -14.61 9.76
C SER A 126 4.73 -15.73 9.62
N ASP A 127 4.38 -16.89 10.14
CA ASP A 127 5.07 -18.15 9.92
C ASP A 127 5.15 -18.45 8.41
N ASN A 128 6.35 -18.59 7.86
CA ASN A 128 6.66 -19.16 6.55
C ASN A 128 6.31 -18.36 5.27
N LEU A 129 6.53 -17.06 5.22
CA LEU A 129 6.50 -16.36 3.92
C LEU A 129 7.88 -16.38 3.26
N VAL A 130 7.95 -17.08 2.13
CA VAL A 130 9.09 -17.02 1.20
C VAL A 130 8.79 -15.89 0.24
N TYR A 131 9.53 -14.78 0.31
CA TYR A 131 9.42 -13.69 -0.64
C TYR A 131 10.44 -13.85 -1.76
N ASN A 132 9.97 -13.75 -3.01
CA ASN A 132 10.86 -13.47 -4.13
C ASN A 132 11.18 -11.98 -4.07
N LEU A 133 12.45 -11.64 -4.00
CA LEU A 133 12.90 -10.28 -4.26
C LEU A 133 12.73 -10.04 -5.76
N ASP A 134 11.76 -9.22 -6.12
CA ASP A 134 11.73 -8.62 -7.44
C ASP A 134 12.96 -7.70 -7.57
N ASP A 135 13.48 -7.60 -8.76
CA ASP A 135 14.78 -7.00 -9.10
C ASP A 135 15.15 -5.73 -8.31
N ILE A 136 16.18 -5.80 -7.48
CA ILE A 136 16.86 -4.61 -6.95
C ILE A 136 17.77 -4.10 -8.05
N SER A 137 17.58 -2.88 -8.51
CA SER A 137 18.44 -2.25 -9.51
C SER A 137 19.21 -1.06 -8.93
N LEU A 138 20.50 -1.00 -9.21
CA LEU A 138 21.37 0.12 -8.86
C LEU A 138 21.71 0.88 -10.14
N LYS A 139 21.45 2.18 -10.14
CA LYS A 139 21.72 3.08 -11.27
C LYS A 139 22.80 4.07 -10.89
N ILE A 140 23.91 4.02 -11.61
CA ILE A 140 25.04 4.91 -11.38
C ILE A 140 25.06 5.96 -12.49
N ARG A 141 25.02 7.23 -12.12
CA ARG A 141 25.18 8.36 -13.05
C ARG A 141 26.61 8.85 -13.02
N VAL A 142 27.25 8.87 -14.16
CA VAL A 142 28.62 9.40 -14.32
C VAL A 142 28.64 10.51 -15.36
N GLU A 143 29.46 11.52 -15.12
CA GLU A 143 29.76 12.62 -16.07
C GLU A 143 31.19 12.48 -16.56
N GLU A 144 31.38 12.64 -17.87
CA GLU A 144 32.71 12.74 -18.45
C GLU A 144 33.41 14.05 -18.03
N ILE A 145 34.61 13.98 -17.45
CA ILE A 145 35.42 15.14 -17.12
C ILE A 145 36.60 15.24 -18.06
N GLU A 146 36.82 16.44 -18.65
CA GLU A 146 38.01 16.72 -19.43
C GLU A 146 39.24 16.73 -18.52
N ALA A 147 40.26 15.94 -18.88
CA ALA A 147 41.55 16.04 -18.23
C ALA A 147 42.13 17.45 -18.50
N ASN A 148 42.39 18.23 -17.45
CA ASN A 148 43.07 19.51 -17.55
C ASN A 148 44.51 19.29 -18.08
N ASN A 149 44.69 19.20 -19.38
CA ASN A 149 45.96 19.35 -20.04
C ASN A 149 45.81 20.39 -21.15
N GLU A 150 46.41 21.54 -20.94
CA GLU A 150 46.70 22.51 -21.99
C GLU A 150 47.65 21.89 -23.01
N GLN A 151 47.12 21.14 -23.96
CA GLN A 151 47.75 20.90 -25.25
C GLN A 151 46.65 20.82 -26.31
N ILE A 152 46.67 21.81 -27.18
CA ILE A 152 45.90 21.83 -28.42
C ILE A 152 46.34 20.63 -29.24
N ILE A 153 45.51 19.59 -29.26
CA ILE A 153 45.68 18.45 -30.16
C ILE A 153 44.67 18.61 -31.29
N ALA A 154 45.22 18.67 -32.50
CA ALA A 154 44.46 18.66 -33.73
C ALA A 154 43.57 17.41 -33.79
N ILE A 155 42.28 17.61 -34.00
CA ILE A 155 41.26 16.57 -34.14
C ILE A 155 41.63 15.70 -35.35
N ASN A 156 41.95 14.44 -35.10
CA ASN A 156 42.06 13.44 -36.15
C ASN A 156 40.74 12.67 -36.26
N PRO A 157 39.97 12.79 -37.35
CA PRO A 157 38.62 12.24 -37.47
C PRO A 157 38.67 10.78 -37.93
N ASN A 158 39.19 9.89 -37.12
CA ASN A 158 39.26 8.46 -37.47
C ASN A 158 38.74 7.49 -36.39
N THR A 159 37.64 7.80 -35.78
CA THR A 159 36.85 6.79 -35.05
C THR A 159 35.49 6.59 -35.70
N ASN A 160 35.13 5.32 -35.91
CA ASN A 160 33.94 4.89 -36.67
C ASN A 160 32.60 5.35 -36.06
N ASP A 161 32.61 5.87 -34.85
CA ASP A 161 31.40 6.29 -34.10
C ASP A 161 31.01 7.75 -34.40
N ASP A 162 31.97 8.65 -34.61
CA ASP A 162 31.70 10.03 -35.02
C ASP A 162 31.08 10.08 -36.43
N ILE A 163 31.44 9.17 -37.30
CA ILE A 163 30.89 9.09 -38.66
C ILE A 163 29.40 8.70 -38.63
N LYS A 164 28.95 7.85 -37.73
CA LYS A 164 27.54 7.46 -37.64
C LYS A 164 26.63 8.61 -37.17
N GLN A 165 27.11 9.43 -36.24
CA GLN A 165 26.34 10.61 -35.80
C GLN A 165 26.25 11.67 -36.92
N TYR A 166 27.30 11.95 -37.63
CA TYR A 166 27.28 12.86 -38.76
C TYR A 166 26.41 12.35 -39.91
N VAL A 167 26.37 11.06 -40.18
CA VAL A 167 25.54 10.43 -41.21
C VAL A 167 24.05 10.58 -40.83
N ILE A 168 23.66 10.43 -39.59
CA ILE A 168 22.28 10.61 -39.15
C ILE A 168 21.85 12.08 -39.27
N ILE A 169 22.70 13.03 -38.86
CA ILE A 169 22.42 14.46 -38.97
C ILE A 169 22.32 14.88 -40.46
N ILE A 170 23.18 14.37 -41.33
CA ILE A 170 23.15 14.62 -42.77
C ILE A 170 21.90 14.00 -43.40
N PHE A 171 21.49 12.78 -43.01
CA PHE A 171 20.27 12.12 -43.52
C PHE A 171 18.99 12.87 -43.12
N VAL A 172 18.89 13.32 -41.90
CA VAL A 172 17.76 14.12 -41.40
C VAL A 172 17.71 15.47 -42.13
N SER A 173 18.85 16.11 -42.36
CA SER A 173 18.98 17.37 -43.10
C SER A 173 18.58 17.23 -44.58
N ILE A 174 19.00 16.14 -45.24
CA ILE A 174 18.69 15.88 -46.66
C ILE A 174 17.18 15.59 -46.88
N ILE A 175 16.49 14.92 -45.93
CA ILE A 175 15.09 14.58 -46.08
C ILE A 175 14.17 15.77 -45.74
N PHE A 176 14.53 16.55 -44.71
CA PHE A 176 13.65 17.62 -44.22
C PHE A 176 13.88 18.99 -44.83
N LEU A 177 15.11 19.30 -45.30
CA LEU A 177 15.40 20.58 -45.94
C LEU A 177 14.58 20.84 -47.23
N PRO A 178 14.38 19.87 -48.13
CA PRO A 178 13.54 20.05 -49.31
C PRO A 178 12.05 20.26 -48.97
N ILE A 179 11.57 19.65 -47.87
CA ILE A 179 10.20 19.77 -47.40
C ILE A 179 9.98 21.18 -46.82
N LEU A 180 10.94 21.72 -46.09
CA LEU A 180 10.89 23.08 -45.51
C LEU A 180 11.00 24.18 -46.58
N ILE A 181 11.83 23.98 -47.59
CA ILE A 181 11.96 24.93 -48.70
C ILE A 181 10.68 25.00 -49.56
N LYS A 182 10.01 23.85 -49.74
CA LYS A 182 8.74 23.77 -50.53
C LYS A 182 7.56 24.45 -49.85
N THR A 183 7.57 24.66 -48.52
CA THR A 183 6.47 25.25 -47.76
C THR A 183 6.57 26.78 -47.60
N LYS A 184 7.60 27.46 -48.13
CA LYS A 184 7.81 28.94 -48.09
C LYS A 184 7.67 29.58 -46.68
N LYS A 185 7.87 28.88 -45.60
CA LYS A 185 7.79 29.44 -44.26
C LYS A 185 9.16 29.72 -43.67
N LYS A 186 9.66 30.96 -43.89
CA LYS A 186 10.95 31.47 -43.34
C LYS A 186 11.09 31.42 -41.82
N VAL A 187 10.02 31.20 -41.06
CA VAL A 187 9.98 31.20 -39.60
C VAL A 187 10.60 29.95 -38.98
N PHE A 188 10.82 28.89 -39.75
CA PHE A 188 11.38 27.61 -39.23
C PHE A 188 12.89 27.40 -39.47
N ILE A 189 13.52 28.25 -40.29
CA ILE A 189 14.94 28.10 -40.60
C ILE A 189 15.82 28.61 -39.45
N ILE A 190 15.44 29.68 -38.77
CA ILE A 190 16.20 30.29 -37.69
C ILE A 190 16.29 29.36 -36.46
N PRO A 191 15.22 28.68 -35.98
CA PRO A 191 15.31 27.68 -34.92
C PRO A 191 16.10 26.44 -35.33
N LEU A 192 16.04 26.01 -36.59
CA LEU A 192 16.78 24.86 -37.07
C LEU A 192 18.28 25.18 -37.15
N LEU A 193 18.65 26.39 -37.60
CA LEU A 193 20.04 26.88 -37.63
C LEU A 193 20.56 27.15 -36.21
N MET A 194 19.71 27.59 -35.25
CA MET A 194 20.07 27.65 -33.83
C MET A 194 20.30 26.26 -33.23
N ILE A 195 19.43 25.29 -33.55
CA ILE A 195 19.62 23.90 -33.09
C ILE A 195 20.93 23.31 -33.68
N LEU A 196 21.23 23.57 -34.95
CA LEU A 196 22.46 23.15 -35.60
C LEU A 196 23.71 23.94 -35.15
N GLY A 197 23.53 25.21 -34.73
CA GLY A 197 24.57 26.06 -34.15
C GLY A 197 24.80 25.81 -32.67
N ILE A 198 23.80 25.40 -31.94
CA ILE A 198 23.88 25.00 -30.54
C ILE A 198 24.55 23.63 -30.39
N THR A 199 24.45 22.73 -31.40
CA THR A 199 25.18 21.45 -31.39
C THR A 199 26.70 21.59 -31.50
N SER A 200 27.21 22.77 -31.85
CA SER A 200 28.66 23.06 -31.77
C SER A 200 29.05 23.72 -30.43
N TYR A 201 28.10 24.06 -29.56
CA TYR A 201 28.38 24.70 -28.26
C TYR A 201 27.62 24.04 -27.08
N VAL A 202 26.72 23.08 -27.31
CA VAL A 202 26.25 22.21 -26.26
C VAL A 202 27.33 21.15 -26.06
N LYS A 203 28.19 21.38 -25.09
CA LYS A 203 28.88 20.31 -24.38
C LYS A 203 27.82 19.25 -24.17
N ALA A 204 27.93 18.11 -24.80
CA ALA A 204 27.04 17.00 -24.47
C ALA A 204 27.34 16.66 -23.02
N ASP A 205 26.52 17.13 -22.10
CA ASP A 205 26.42 16.51 -20.79
C ASP A 205 25.89 15.09 -21.05
N SER A 206 26.81 14.21 -21.41
CA SER A 206 26.57 12.80 -21.56
C SER A 206 26.63 12.22 -20.15
N ASP A 207 25.56 12.39 -19.37
CA ASP A 207 25.35 11.57 -18.20
C ASP A 207 25.23 10.13 -18.68
N VAL A 208 26.28 9.34 -18.45
CA VAL A 208 26.26 7.91 -18.71
C VAL A 208 25.62 7.23 -17.52
N GLU A 209 24.56 6.46 -17.76
CA GLU A 209 23.87 5.71 -16.73
C GLU A 209 24.31 4.25 -16.78
N ILE A 210 24.84 3.74 -15.67
CA ILE A 210 25.18 2.33 -15.49
C ILE A 210 24.06 1.72 -14.66
N ILE A 211 23.36 0.73 -15.20
CA ILE A 211 22.30 0.01 -14.48
C ILE A 211 22.84 -1.36 -14.07
N ILE A 212 22.91 -1.62 -12.78
CA ILE A 212 23.26 -2.91 -12.21
C ILE A 212 22.00 -3.48 -11.57
N ASN A 213 21.57 -4.63 -12.04
CA ASN A 213 20.39 -5.32 -11.49
C ASN A 213 20.85 -6.41 -10.52
N LEU A 214 20.39 -6.34 -9.27
CA LEU A 214 20.60 -7.37 -8.27
C LEU A 214 19.36 -8.28 -8.27
N LYS A 215 19.49 -9.46 -8.85
CA LYS A 215 18.44 -10.49 -8.85
C LYS A 215 18.66 -11.43 -7.69
N ASN A 216 17.74 -11.41 -6.72
CA ASN A 216 17.75 -12.34 -5.61
C ASN A 216 16.55 -13.29 -5.71
N ASN A 217 16.82 -14.59 -5.67
CA ASN A 217 15.79 -15.60 -5.90
C ASN A 217 14.98 -15.99 -4.64
N VAL A 218 15.50 -15.81 -3.43
CA VAL A 218 14.78 -16.12 -2.17
C VAL A 218 15.35 -15.37 -0.98
N ILE A 219 14.48 -14.70 -0.18
CA ILE A 219 14.84 -14.20 1.16
C ILE A 219 13.92 -14.85 2.19
N LYS A 220 14.51 -15.49 3.22
CA LYS A 220 13.82 -15.93 4.43
C LYS A 220 14.18 -15.04 5.60
N ILE A 221 13.18 -14.66 6.40
CA ILE A 221 13.29 -13.60 7.40
C ILE A 221 12.91 -14.12 8.79
N ASP A 222 13.75 -13.89 9.80
CA ASP A 222 13.42 -14.05 11.21
C ASP A 222 13.62 -12.73 11.98
N THR A 223 12.67 -12.40 12.89
CA THR A 223 12.38 -11.06 13.40
C THR A 223 13.12 -10.70 14.69
N ASN A 224 13.71 -9.50 14.81
CA ASN A 224 13.68 -8.58 15.98
C ASN A 224 14.61 -7.34 15.90
N LYS A 225 13.97 -6.14 15.95
CA LYS A 225 14.39 -4.80 16.43
C LYS A 225 15.34 -3.92 15.63
N PHE A 226 14.87 -2.68 15.41
CA PHE A 226 15.64 -1.56 14.86
C PHE A 226 15.40 -0.22 15.60
N SER A 227 16.40 0.69 15.66
CA SER A 227 16.27 2.07 16.14
C SER A 227 17.23 3.04 15.44
N GLN A 228 16.75 4.26 15.08
CA GLN A 228 17.60 5.40 14.72
C GLN A 228 17.04 6.69 15.34
N ILE A 229 17.84 7.64 15.69
CA ILE A 229 17.71 8.81 16.57
C ILE A 229 17.78 8.36 18.03
N THR A 230 18.72 7.53 18.36
CA THR A 230 18.96 7.11 19.74
C THR A 230 20.44 7.13 19.97
N ASN A 231 20.83 7.58 21.11
CA ASN A 231 22.20 7.43 21.58
C ASN A 231 22.18 6.59 22.86
N GLU A 232 22.32 5.29 22.70
CA GLU A 232 22.29 4.33 23.83
C GLU A 232 23.42 4.58 24.83
N GLU A 233 24.55 5.17 24.40
CA GLU A 233 25.67 5.50 25.26
C GLU A 233 25.31 6.55 26.33
N ILE A 234 24.37 7.44 26.02
CA ILE A 234 23.85 8.45 26.96
C ILE A 234 22.42 8.19 27.41
N GLY A 235 21.86 7.02 27.05
CA GLY A 235 20.56 6.54 27.49
C GLY A 235 19.35 7.22 26.81
N ILE A 236 19.52 7.81 25.63
CA ILE A 236 18.43 8.34 24.82
C ILE A 236 17.93 7.21 23.90
N THR A 237 16.68 6.82 24.08
CA THR A 237 16.01 5.75 23.30
C THR A 237 14.66 6.26 22.79
N LYS A 238 14.04 5.58 21.82
CA LYS A 238 12.68 5.93 21.35
C LYS A 238 11.66 5.99 22.50
N GLU A 239 11.82 5.14 23.50
CA GLU A 239 10.92 5.00 24.65
C GLU A 239 10.96 6.20 25.62
N ASN A 240 11.95 7.08 25.51
CA ASN A 240 12.08 8.23 26.40
C ASN A 240 12.18 9.58 25.68
N ILE A 241 11.90 9.64 24.38
CA ILE A 241 11.78 10.90 23.64
C ILE A 241 10.34 11.41 23.74
N GLY A 242 10.17 12.64 24.22
CA GLY A 242 8.89 13.32 24.44
C GLY A 242 8.49 14.24 23.32
N ASN A 243 9.45 15.02 22.81
CA ASN A 243 9.22 15.96 21.71
C ASN A 243 10.42 15.99 20.77
N ILE A 244 10.16 16.28 19.49
CA ILE A 244 11.21 16.45 18.47
C ILE A 244 10.95 17.78 17.75
N TYR A 245 11.97 18.63 17.69
CA TYR A 245 11.91 19.95 17.07
C TYR A 245 13.04 20.10 16.06
N PHE A 246 12.70 20.35 14.79
CA PHE A 246 13.66 20.82 13.80
C PHE A 246 13.74 22.34 13.90
N VAL A 247 14.88 22.89 14.33
CA VAL A 247 15.00 24.31 14.70
C VAL A 247 16.23 24.95 14.09
N ARG A 248 16.22 26.29 13.98
CA ARG A 248 17.43 27.07 13.72
C ARG A 248 18.28 27.13 14.96
N LYS A 249 19.58 27.40 14.81
CA LYS A 249 20.51 27.51 15.95
C LYS A 249 20.11 28.59 16.94
N GLU A 250 19.56 29.71 16.45
CA GLU A 250 19.06 30.81 17.26
C GLU A 250 17.78 30.50 18.04
N ASP A 251 17.03 29.45 17.62
CA ASP A 251 15.79 29.05 18.27
C ASP A 251 16.00 27.92 19.31
N LEU A 252 17.26 27.54 19.56
CA LEU A 252 17.59 26.58 20.62
C LEU A 252 17.21 27.12 22.00
N PRO A 253 16.84 26.26 22.95
CA PRO A 253 16.69 26.63 24.35
C PRO A 253 17.96 27.29 24.92
N ASN A 254 17.79 28.24 25.87
CA ASN A 254 18.91 28.93 26.50
C ASN A 254 19.91 28.01 27.23
N SER A 255 19.47 26.79 27.57
CA SER A 255 20.32 25.73 28.11
C SER A 255 19.91 24.41 27.51
N THR A 256 20.91 23.59 27.11
CA THR A 256 20.77 22.20 26.72
C THR A 256 21.62 21.30 27.62
N ASP A 257 21.19 20.08 27.90
CA ASP A 257 21.92 19.15 28.75
C ASP A 257 23.04 18.42 28.00
N GLY A 258 23.04 18.51 26.67
CA GLY A 258 24.10 17.96 25.83
C GLY A 258 23.82 18.07 24.36
N SER A 259 24.74 17.58 23.56
CA SER A 259 24.58 17.48 22.09
C SER A 259 25.43 16.36 21.51
N PHE A 260 24.96 15.77 20.42
CA PHE A 260 25.70 14.78 19.64
C PHE A 260 25.49 14.98 18.14
N ASN A 261 26.36 14.38 17.33
CA ASN A 261 26.30 14.47 15.87
C ASN A 261 25.48 13.29 15.33
N ILE A 262 24.45 13.58 14.51
CA ILE A 262 23.62 12.58 13.82
C ILE A 262 23.91 12.51 12.32
N SER A 263 24.84 13.33 11.83
CA SER A 263 25.23 13.31 10.41
C SER A 263 26.08 12.07 10.11
N LYS A 264 25.62 11.21 9.21
CA LYS A 264 26.30 9.97 8.81
C LYS A 264 27.57 10.21 7.96
N TYR A 265 27.72 11.38 7.33
CA TYR A 265 28.73 11.64 6.29
C TYR A 265 29.55 12.93 6.44
N ASP A 266 29.21 13.81 7.37
CA ASP A 266 29.96 15.07 7.57
C ASP A 266 29.83 15.53 9.02
N GLU A 267 30.95 15.50 9.76
CA GLU A 267 30.99 15.72 11.22
C GLU A 267 30.45 17.07 11.73
N GLU A 268 30.04 17.98 10.84
CA GLU A 268 29.63 19.31 11.26
C GLU A 268 28.24 19.74 10.76
N LYS A 269 27.51 18.97 9.93
CA LYS A 269 26.31 19.48 9.24
C LYS A 269 25.01 19.40 10.02
N VAL A 270 24.78 18.35 10.79
CA VAL A 270 23.54 18.19 11.59
C VAL A 270 23.88 17.82 13.01
N ARG A 271 23.50 18.66 13.97
CA ARG A 271 23.67 18.40 15.39
C ARG A 271 22.32 18.24 16.06
N GLU A 272 22.25 17.29 16.93
CA GLU A 272 21.15 17.08 17.85
C GLU A 272 21.53 17.61 19.22
N TYR A 273 20.64 18.40 19.81
CA TYR A 273 20.71 18.89 21.16
C TYR A 273 19.56 18.31 21.94
N PHE A 274 19.74 18.06 23.22
CA PHE A 274 18.66 17.54 24.05
C PHE A 274 18.51 18.31 25.34
N VAL A 275 17.27 18.33 25.84
CA VAL A 275 16.90 18.79 27.18
C VAL A 275 16.27 17.63 27.92
N LYS A 276 16.78 17.31 29.08
CA LYS A 276 16.27 16.21 29.91
C LYS A 276 15.24 16.75 30.92
N ASN A 277 14.03 16.23 30.83
CA ASN A 277 12.92 16.51 31.75
C ASN A 277 12.55 15.21 32.49
N ASP A 278 13.08 15.00 33.70
CA ASP A 278 12.97 13.74 34.44
C ASP A 278 13.53 12.54 33.61
N ASP A 279 12.66 11.60 33.21
CA ASP A 279 13.00 10.46 32.38
C ASP A 279 12.65 10.63 30.90
N ILE A 280 12.33 11.85 30.47
CA ILE A 280 11.93 12.20 29.11
C ILE A 280 12.95 13.17 28.52
N TYR A 281 13.24 13.03 27.23
CA TYR A 281 14.12 13.91 26.48
C TYR A 281 13.34 14.67 25.41
N ASP A 282 13.57 15.98 25.36
CA ASP A 282 13.17 16.81 24.23
C ASP A 282 14.37 16.99 23.31
N ILE A 283 14.19 16.68 22.03
CA ILE A 283 15.23 16.63 21.02
C ILE A 283 15.12 17.84 20.10
N TYR A 284 16.22 18.54 19.90
CA TYR A 284 16.34 19.69 19.01
C TYR A 284 17.35 19.40 17.91
N ILE A 285 16.89 19.26 16.69
CA ILE A 285 17.72 18.94 15.53
C ILE A 285 18.06 20.25 14.80
N VAL A 286 19.34 20.58 14.76
CA VAL A 286 19.86 21.80 14.13
C VAL A 286 20.75 21.43 12.95
N SER A 287 20.44 21.98 11.79
CA SER A 287 21.32 21.91 10.62
C SER A 287 22.05 23.26 10.45
N LYS A 288 23.33 23.22 10.11
CA LYS A 288 24.15 24.40 9.84
C LYS A 288 23.67 25.18 8.60
N ASP A 289 23.08 24.44 7.66
CA ASP A 289 22.39 24.95 6.48
C ASP A 289 20.95 24.36 6.50
N LEU A 290 20.02 25.04 7.13
CA LEU A 290 18.59 24.66 7.14
C LEU A 290 17.96 24.59 5.74
N TYR A 291 18.66 25.11 4.73
CA TYR A 291 18.37 24.99 3.31
C TYR A 291 19.20 23.92 2.59
N SER A 292 20.19 23.31 3.25
CA SER A 292 20.89 22.17 2.65
C SER A 292 19.98 20.96 2.77
N LYS A 293 19.17 20.78 1.71
CA LYS A 293 18.57 19.56 1.26
C LYS A 293 18.98 18.37 2.13
N TYR A 294 18.10 17.90 2.99
CA TYR A 294 18.05 16.49 3.26
C TYR A 294 17.87 15.84 1.89
N GLU A 295 18.94 15.32 1.32
CA GLU A 295 18.91 14.68 -0.02
C GLU A 295 18.20 13.33 0.03
N SER A 296 17.73 12.90 1.21
CA SER A 296 16.89 11.72 1.33
C SER A 296 15.55 12.02 0.68
N LYS A 297 15.27 11.35 -0.40
CA LYS A 297 13.95 11.34 -1.04
C LYS A 297 12.94 10.51 -0.25
N ASP A 298 13.43 9.72 0.69
CA ASP A 298 12.73 8.78 1.53
C ASP A 298 12.93 9.17 2.99
N ILE A 299 11.83 9.45 3.68
CA ILE A 299 11.76 9.71 5.11
C ILE A 299 10.87 8.68 5.82
N SER A 300 10.64 7.56 5.16
CA SER A 300 9.92 6.45 5.74
C SER A 300 10.58 6.04 7.06
N TYR A 301 9.77 5.71 8.04
CA TYR A 301 10.19 5.32 9.39
C TYR A 301 11.07 6.32 10.18
N LEU A 302 11.41 7.49 9.62
CA LEU A 302 12.35 8.42 10.29
C LEU A 302 11.88 8.83 11.68
N LEU A 303 10.59 9.06 11.83
CA LEU A 303 9.95 9.55 13.05
C LEU A 303 8.97 8.52 13.63
N SER A 304 9.11 7.25 13.29
CA SER A 304 8.20 6.18 13.71
C SER A 304 8.57 5.57 15.05
N GLU A 305 7.56 5.01 15.75
CA GLU A 305 7.73 4.21 16.96
C GLU A 305 8.37 4.95 18.14
N TYR A 306 7.96 6.20 18.35
CA TYR A 306 8.29 6.99 19.53
C TYR A 306 7.09 7.01 20.50
N PRO A 307 6.93 6.01 21.37
CA PRO A 307 5.69 5.80 22.13
C PRO A 307 5.38 6.91 23.14
N LYS A 308 6.32 7.78 23.47
CA LYS A 308 6.12 8.93 24.37
C LYS A 308 6.10 10.28 23.66
N LEU A 309 6.33 10.28 22.34
CA LEU A 309 6.35 11.48 21.53
C LEU A 309 4.96 12.15 21.52
N LYS A 310 4.90 13.44 21.87
CA LYS A 310 3.67 14.22 21.91
C LYS A 310 3.59 15.27 20.82
N GLU A 311 4.69 15.93 20.53
CA GLU A 311 4.76 17.00 19.55
C GLU A 311 5.98 16.83 18.64
N ILE A 312 5.75 17.05 17.34
CA ILE A 312 6.81 17.15 16.33
C ILE A 312 6.68 18.50 15.64
N ASP A 313 7.76 19.26 15.60
CA ASP A 313 7.86 20.51 14.84
C ASP A 313 8.80 20.33 13.65
N LEU A 314 8.22 20.33 12.45
CA LEU A 314 8.90 20.21 11.17
C LEU A 314 9.03 21.55 10.45
N SER A 315 8.72 22.69 11.10
CA SER A 315 8.59 24.01 10.46
C SER A 315 9.79 24.39 9.61
N TYR A 316 10.98 23.93 9.98
CA TYR A 316 12.23 24.24 9.28
C TYR A 316 12.77 23.07 8.44
N LEU A 317 11.99 22.00 8.25
CA LEU A 317 12.39 20.85 7.43
C LEU A 317 11.97 21.08 5.96
N ASP A 318 12.89 20.99 5.02
CA ASP A 318 12.57 21.02 3.59
C ASP A 318 12.14 19.62 3.12
N LEU A 319 10.85 19.48 2.84
CA LEU A 319 10.22 18.23 2.37
C LEU A 319 9.98 18.23 0.83
N SER A 320 10.50 19.22 0.10
CA SER A 320 10.18 19.42 -1.33
C SER A 320 10.74 18.35 -2.28
N ASN A 321 11.66 17.53 -1.82
CA ASN A 321 12.28 16.46 -2.61
C ASN A 321 11.83 15.05 -2.23
N ILE A 322 10.93 14.93 -1.23
CA ILE A 322 10.47 13.63 -0.74
C ILE A 322 9.57 12.97 -1.78
N THR A 323 9.80 11.69 -2.00
CA THR A 323 8.99 10.84 -2.86
C THR A 323 8.24 9.77 -2.08
N ASP A 324 8.65 9.49 -0.84
CA ASP A 324 8.09 8.49 0.03
C ASP A 324 7.91 9.01 1.45
N MET A 325 6.67 8.92 1.99
CA MET A 325 6.29 9.26 3.35
C MET A 325 5.71 8.06 4.12
N ASN A 326 5.91 6.86 3.58
CA ASN A 326 5.43 5.63 4.16
C ASN A 326 5.91 5.48 5.61
N HIS A 327 5.02 5.10 6.53
CA HIS A 327 5.32 4.88 7.95
C HIS A 327 5.98 6.06 8.71
N MET A 328 5.99 7.28 8.20
CA MET A 328 6.76 8.38 8.79
C MET A 328 6.46 8.60 10.28
N PHE A 329 5.20 8.45 10.71
CA PHE A 329 4.77 8.59 12.12
C PHE A 329 4.15 7.29 12.66
N TYR A 330 4.45 6.15 12.04
CA TYR A 330 3.90 4.86 12.44
C TYR A 330 4.20 4.55 13.91
N GLY A 331 3.19 4.19 14.68
CA GLY A 331 3.36 3.74 16.06
C GLY A 331 3.61 4.83 17.09
N ASP A 332 3.50 6.12 16.73
CA ASP A 332 3.62 7.25 17.66
C ASP A 332 2.35 7.42 18.48
N THR A 333 2.12 6.47 19.38
CA THR A 333 0.82 6.28 20.06
C THR A 333 0.37 7.46 20.89
N ASN A 334 1.29 8.29 21.37
CA ASN A 334 1.02 9.50 22.17
C ASN A 334 1.12 10.80 21.40
N LEU A 335 1.38 10.76 20.09
CA LEU A 335 1.48 11.93 19.23
C LEU A 335 0.15 12.71 19.21
N GLU A 336 0.19 13.95 19.66
CA GLU A 336 -0.97 14.84 19.74
C GLU A 336 -0.91 15.96 18.71
N LYS A 337 0.31 16.36 18.25
CA LYS A 337 0.50 17.53 17.40
C LYS A 337 1.68 17.38 16.44
N ILE A 338 1.43 17.76 15.19
CA ILE A 338 2.44 17.88 14.13
C ILE A 338 2.39 19.31 13.60
N ILE A 339 3.53 19.98 13.54
CA ILE A 339 3.66 21.30 12.92
C ILE A 339 4.40 21.12 11.61
N TRP A 340 3.69 21.34 10.50
CA TRP A 340 4.24 21.22 9.16
C TRP A 340 5.00 22.47 8.72
N PRO A 341 5.94 22.36 7.77
CA PRO A 341 6.58 23.51 7.15
C PRO A 341 5.55 24.44 6.50
N GLU A 342 5.81 25.76 6.57
CA GLU A 342 4.93 26.74 5.91
C GLU A 342 4.82 26.50 4.41
N ASN A 343 5.94 26.12 3.77
CA ASN A 343 6.05 25.80 2.35
C ASN A 343 6.08 24.29 2.11
N LEU A 344 5.23 23.52 2.80
CA LEU A 344 5.12 22.07 2.58
C LEU A 344 4.81 21.78 1.12
N ASN A 345 5.60 20.91 0.52
CA ASN A 345 5.41 20.47 -0.85
C ASN A 345 5.56 18.93 -0.94
N THR A 346 4.44 18.25 -1.16
CA THR A 346 4.38 16.79 -1.30
C THR A 346 4.13 16.33 -2.75
N SER A 347 4.28 17.25 -3.74
CA SER A 347 3.96 16.97 -5.15
C SER A 347 4.79 15.87 -5.83
N LYS A 348 5.81 15.37 -5.16
CA LYS A 348 6.63 14.24 -5.62
C LYS A 348 6.33 12.94 -4.89
N VAL A 349 5.53 12.99 -3.83
CA VAL A 349 5.22 11.81 -3.00
C VAL A 349 4.34 10.85 -3.79
N THR A 350 4.74 9.59 -3.82
CA THR A 350 4.00 8.49 -4.48
C THR A 350 3.41 7.50 -3.49
N ASP A 351 3.94 7.42 -2.27
CA ASP A 351 3.46 6.53 -1.21
C ASP A 351 3.23 7.30 0.10
N MET A 352 1.99 7.23 0.63
CA MET A 352 1.59 7.75 1.93
C MET A 352 0.98 6.64 2.81
N SER A 353 1.27 5.38 2.46
CA SER A 353 0.75 4.25 3.24
C SER A 353 1.31 4.27 4.67
N TYR A 354 0.46 3.90 5.62
CA TYR A 354 0.79 3.83 7.05
C TYR A 354 1.27 5.14 7.70
N LEU A 355 1.17 6.28 7.04
CA LEU A 355 1.77 7.57 7.45
C LEU A 355 1.48 7.93 8.91
N PHE A 356 0.22 7.81 9.37
CA PHE A 356 -0.22 8.08 10.74
C PHE A 356 -0.75 6.82 11.45
N ARG A 357 -0.38 5.63 10.95
CA ARG A 357 -0.88 4.39 11.53
C ARG A 357 -0.51 4.27 13.01
N ASP A 358 -1.49 3.91 13.83
CA ASP A 358 -1.39 3.75 15.29
C ASP A 358 -1.04 5.05 16.05
N CYS A 359 -1.27 6.26 15.45
CA CYS A 359 -1.21 7.54 16.16
C CYS A 359 -2.48 7.73 17.02
N ASN A 360 -2.58 6.95 18.08
CA ASN A 360 -3.82 6.80 18.86
C ASN A 360 -4.30 8.07 19.54
N SER A 361 -3.40 9.00 19.89
CA SER A 361 -3.69 10.23 20.62
C SER A 361 -3.93 11.43 19.72
N LEU A 362 -3.74 11.29 18.41
CA LEU A 362 -3.88 12.38 17.43
C LEU A 362 -5.36 12.76 17.29
N LYS A 363 -5.74 13.98 17.72
CA LYS A 363 -7.12 14.47 17.70
C LYS A 363 -7.54 15.09 16.38
N GLY A 364 -6.57 15.60 15.64
CA GLY A 364 -6.68 16.17 14.31
C GLY A 364 -5.30 16.37 13.71
N VAL A 365 -5.21 16.36 12.40
CA VAL A 365 -3.99 16.65 11.65
C VAL A 365 -4.33 17.53 10.46
N ASP A 366 -3.56 18.59 10.26
CA ASP A 366 -3.72 19.46 9.09
C ASP A 366 -3.03 18.83 7.88
N VAL A 367 -3.83 18.32 6.96
CA VAL A 367 -3.38 17.75 5.69
C VAL A 367 -3.78 18.63 4.49
N SER A 368 -4.25 19.86 4.75
CA SER A 368 -4.76 20.78 3.73
C SER A 368 -3.72 21.19 2.67
N LYS A 369 -2.43 21.07 3.00
CA LYS A 369 -1.31 21.37 2.10
C LYS A 369 -0.76 20.15 1.36
N PHE A 370 -1.33 18.97 1.58
CA PHE A 370 -0.85 17.77 0.90
C PHE A 370 -1.27 17.78 -0.58
N ASP A 371 -0.30 17.77 -1.47
CA ASP A 371 -0.51 17.45 -2.87
C ASP A 371 -0.40 15.93 -3.03
N THR A 372 -1.54 15.28 -3.24
CA THR A 372 -1.64 13.82 -3.37
C THR A 372 -1.77 13.33 -4.81
N SER A 373 -1.61 14.24 -5.79
CA SER A 373 -1.85 13.96 -7.21
C SER A 373 -0.99 12.84 -7.81
N LYS A 374 0.10 12.45 -7.15
CA LYS A 374 0.95 11.33 -7.58
C LYS A 374 0.90 10.12 -6.66
N VAL A 375 0.13 10.20 -5.58
CA VAL A 375 0.05 9.10 -4.62
C VAL A 375 -0.68 7.92 -5.21
N THR A 376 -0.06 6.75 -5.12
CA THR A 376 -0.62 5.48 -5.60
C THR A 376 -1.11 4.59 -4.46
N SER A 377 -0.59 4.76 -3.24
CA SER A 377 -1.05 4.03 -2.06
C SER A 377 -1.35 4.95 -0.88
N MET A 378 -2.56 4.81 -0.32
CA MET A 378 -2.99 5.41 0.95
C MET A 378 -3.40 4.33 1.96
N LYS A 379 -2.89 3.10 1.75
CA LYS A 379 -3.15 1.94 2.60
C LYS A 379 -2.87 2.27 4.06
N SER A 380 -3.84 2.01 4.93
CA SER A 380 -3.68 2.20 6.39
C SER A 380 -3.24 3.60 6.84
N MET A 381 -3.39 4.66 6.03
CA MET A 381 -2.84 6.00 6.30
C MET A 381 -3.24 6.54 7.68
N PHE A 382 -4.50 6.31 8.11
CA PHE A 382 -5.05 6.74 9.41
C PHE A 382 -5.49 5.55 10.28
N TYR A 383 -4.93 4.37 10.03
CA TYR A 383 -5.28 3.15 10.76
C TYR A 383 -5.10 3.33 12.27
N LYS A 384 -6.16 3.08 13.07
CA LYS A 384 -6.21 3.25 14.53
C LYS A 384 -5.86 4.66 15.04
N CYS A 385 -6.11 5.70 14.29
CA CYS A 385 -6.12 7.05 14.84
C CYS A 385 -7.36 7.23 15.72
N ASN A 386 -7.40 6.54 16.87
CA ASN A 386 -8.60 6.34 17.68
C ASN A 386 -9.17 7.65 18.24
N SER A 387 -8.33 8.65 18.51
CA SER A 387 -8.72 9.95 19.06
C SER A 387 -9.06 10.98 18.00
N LEU A 388 -8.91 10.65 16.72
CA LEU A 388 -9.16 11.57 15.62
C LEU A 388 -10.65 11.92 15.55
N THR A 389 -10.97 13.19 15.85
CA THR A 389 -12.35 13.69 15.91
C THR A 389 -12.73 14.50 14.67
N HIS A 390 -11.74 15.04 13.99
CA HIS A 390 -11.90 15.86 12.80
C HIS A 390 -10.76 15.60 11.82
N LEU A 391 -11.10 15.42 10.54
CA LEU A 391 -10.15 15.23 9.46
C LEU A 391 -10.74 15.81 8.17
N ASP A 392 -10.05 16.79 7.60
CA ASP A 392 -10.41 17.40 6.31
C ASP A 392 -9.50 16.81 5.20
N VAL A 393 -10.09 15.99 4.34
CA VAL A 393 -9.44 15.38 3.17
C VAL A 393 -9.99 15.92 1.85
N SER A 394 -10.69 17.06 1.89
CA SER A 394 -11.34 17.66 0.72
C SER A 394 -10.37 18.08 -0.40
N ASN A 395 -9.09 18.24 -0.07
CA ASN A 395 -8.02 18.55 -1.03
C ASN A 395 -7.32 17.32 -1.62
N PHE A 396 -7.66 16.10 -1.19
CA PHE A 396 -6.99 14.90 -1.70
C PHE A 396 -7.40 14.63 -3.15
N ASP A 397 -6.41 14.60 -4.03
CA ASP A 397 -6.53 14.02 -5.37
C ASP A 397 -6.21 12.52 -5.29
N THR A 398 -7.23 11.69 -5.42
CA THR A 398 -7.09 10.24 -5.31
C THR A 398 -7.10 9.53 -6.68
N SER A 399 -7.08 10.29 -7.78
CA SER A 399 -7.21 9.78 -9.15
C SER A 399 -6.12 8.78 -9.58
N ASN A 400 -5.01 8.73 -8.84
CA ASN A 400 -3.92 7.77 -9.05
C ASN A 400 -3.83 6.68 -8.00
N VAL A 401 -4.69 6.69 -6.97
CA VAL A 401 -4.61 5.74 -5.87
C VAL A 401 -5.16 4.37 -6.27
N GLU A 402 -4.38 3.34 -6.05
CA GLU A 402 -4.71 1.93 -6.32
C GLU A 402 -5.07 1.16 -5.05
N GLU A 403 -4.57 1.60 -3.88
CA GLU A 403 -4.78 0.94 -2.59
C GLU A 403 -5.34 1.90 -1.54
N MET A 404 -6.55 1.60 -1.01
CA MET A 404 -7.20 2.32 0.09
C MET A 404 -7.60 1.39 1.24
N ASN A 405 -7.14 0.14 1.22
CA ASN A 405 -7.48 -0.82 2.27
C ASN A 405 -7.01 -0.33 3.64
N PHE A 406 -7.87 -0.50 4.65
CA PHE A 406 -7.64 -0.11 6.05
C PHE A 406 -7.44 1.40 6.29
N MET A 407 -7.68 2.29 5.32
CA MET A 407 -7.29 3.71 5.39
C MET A 407 -7.76 4.39 6.67
N PHE A 408 -9.01 4.19 7.08
CA PHE A 408 -9.60 4.77 8.28
C PHE A 408 -9.96 3.74 9.36
N LEU A 409 -9.42 2.50 9.26
CA LEU A 409 -9.74 1.46 10.22
C LEU A 409 -9.45 1.93 11.65
N GLY A 410 -10.45 1.85 12.52
CA GLY A 410 -10.30 2.17 13.94
C GLY A 410 -10.30 3.66 14.26
N CYS A 411 -10.68 4.54 13.35
CA CYS A 411 -10.93 5.96 13.65
C CYS A 411 -12.23 6.09 14.47
N THR A 412 -12.20 5.56 15.70
CA THR A 412 -13.42 5.36 16.51
C THR A 412 -14.07 6.65 16.98
N SER A 413 -13.32 7.76 17.07
CA SER A 413 -13.84 9.05 17.51
C SER A 413 -14.29 9.96 16.37
N LEU A 414 -14.10 9.55 15.12
CA LEU A 414 -14.43 10.35 13.94
C LEU A 414 -15.95 10.41 13.77
N ASN A 415 -16.53 11.62 13.86
CA ASN A 415 -17.97 11.82 13.79
C ASN A 415 -18.46 12.08 12.37
N GLU A 416 -17.63 12.77 11.57
CA GLU A 416 -17.92 13.19 10.21
C GLU A 416 -16.67 12.96 9.36
N LEU A 417 -16.84 12.52 8.13
CA LEU A 417 -15.78 12.34 7.15
C LEU A 417 -16.35 12.58 5.76
N ASP A 418 -15.87 13.61 5.08
CA ASP A 418 -16.25 13.90 3.70
C ASP A 418 -15.24 13.26 2.74
N VAL A 419 -15.69 12.24 2.02
CA VAL A 419 -14.94 11.53 0.98
C VAL A 419 -15.61 11.69 -0.40
N SER A 420 -16.54 12.64 -0.53
CA SER A 420 -17.29 12.86 -1.76
C SER A 420 -16.42 13.29 -2.96
N ASN A 421 -15.21 13.79 -2.71
CA ASN A 421 -14.21 14.13 -3.72
C ASN A 421 -13.31 12.97 -4.17
N PHE A 422 -13.40 11.80 -3.52
CA PHE A 422 -12.51 10.67 -3.84
C PHE A 422 -12.82 10.09 -5.23
N ASP A 423 -11.84 10.12 -6.12
CA ASP A 423 -11.84 9.33 -7.35
C ASP A 423 -11.26 7.94 -7.04
N THR A 424 -12.11 6.91 -7.11
CA THR A 424 -11.73 5.54 -6.77
C THR A 424 -11.61 4.63 -7.99
N GLY A 425 -11.65 5.19 -9.23
CA GLY A 425 -11.65 4.42 -10.46
C GLY A 425 -10.39 3.57 -10.74
N LYS A 426 -9.33 3.70 -9.93
CA LYS A 426 -8.15 2.84 -9.98
C LYS A 426 -8.03 1.89 -8.79
N VAL A 427 -8.85 2.06 -7.77
CA VAL A 427 -8.74 1.30 -6.53
C VAL A 427 -9.11 -0.17 -6.75
N THR A 428 -8.24 -1.07 -6.33
CA THR A 428 -8.42 -2.53 -6.49
C THR A 428 -8.88 -3.23 -5.21
N THR A 429 -8.72 -2.59 -4.04
CA THR A 429 -9.17 -3.12 -2.76
C THR A 429 -9.64 -2.02 -1.82
N MET A 430 -10.83 -2.21 -1.22
CA MET A 430 -11.41 -1.34 -0.19
C MET A 430 -11.59 -2.09 1.13
N LYS A 431 -10.87 -3.22 1.28
CA LYS A 431 -10.94 -4.04 2.48
C LYS A 431 -10.79 -3.21 3.74
N SER A 432 -11.74 -3.32 4.66
CA SER A 432 -11.71 -2.66 5.97
C SER A 432 -11.54 -1.13 5.93
N MET A 433 -11.85 -0.44 4.84
CA MET A 433 -11.56 0.99 4.68
C MET A 433 -12.13 1.85 5.81
N PHE A 434 -13.37 1.59 6.25
CA PHE A 434 -14.04 2.30 7.35
C PHE A 434 -14.30 1.43 8.58
N ASN A 435 -13.63 0.28 8.68
CA ASN A 435 -13.81 -0.69 9.76
C ASN A 435 -13.62 -0.01 11.13
N LYS A 436 -14.62 -0.16 12.03
CA LYS A 436 -14.66 0.46 13.36
C LYS A 436 -14.65 2.01 13.38
N CYS A 437 -15.15 2.66 12.34
CA CYS A 437 -15.50 4.08 12.41
C CYS A 437 -16.82 4.23 13.20
N SER A 438 -16.79 3.85 14.47
CA SER A 438 -18.00 3.57 15.27
C SER A 438 -18.84 4.79 15.59
N ASN A 439 -18.29 5.99 15.59
CA ASN A 439 -19.00 7.24 15.84
C ASN A 439 -19.46 7.96 14.57
N LEU A 440 -19.07 7.45 13.39
CA LEU A 440 -19.43 8.05 12.13
C LEU A 440 -20.94 7.95 11.90
N THR A 441 -21.62 9.11 11.80
CA THR A 441 -23.09 9.18 11.71
C THR A 441 -23.59 9.32 10.29
N ASN A 442 -22.77 9.81 9.40
CA ASN A 442 -23.02 9.96 7.97
C ASN A 442 -21.76 9.65 7.17
N LEU A 443 -21.90 8.99 6.02
CA LEU A 443 -20.82 8.69 5.11
C LEU A 443 -21.37 8.66 3.68
N ASP A 444 -20.95 9.60 2.86
CA ASP A 444 -21.33 9.66 1.46
C ASP A 444 -20.26 8.97 0.59
N VAL A 445 -20.63 7.82 0.04
CA VAL A 445 -19.82 7.02 -0.89
C VAL A 445 -20.46 6.93 -2.28
N SER A 446 -21.41 7.82 -2.58
CA SER A 446 -22.17 7.81 -3.83
C SER A 446 -21.31 8.07 -5.08
N ASN A 447 -20.12 8.64 -4.93
CA ASN A 447 -19.16 8.87 -6.02
C ASN A 447 -18.12 7.76 -6.20
N PHE A 448 -18.15 6.71 -5.36
CA PHE A 448 -17.15 5.65 -5.47
C PHE A 448 -17.36 4.81 -6.74
N ASP A 449 -16.37 4.80 -7.63
CA ASP A 449 -16.26 3.82 -8.70
C ASP A 449 -15.58 2.55 -8.15
N THR A 450 -16.34 1.47 -8.04
CA THR A 450 -15.86 0.20 -7.48
C THR A 450 -15.63 -0.88 -8.54
N SER A 451 -15.67 -0.52 -9.84
CA SER A 451 -15.62 -1.47 -10.96
C SER A 451 -14.35 -2.32 -11.02
N LYS A 452 -13.26 -1.92 -10.34
CA LYS A 452 -12.01 -2.68 -10.24
C LYS A 452 -11.79 -3.34 -8.88
N VAL A 453 -12.68 -3.10 -7.92
CA VAL A 453 -12.51 -3.61 -6.56
C VAL A 453 -12.80 -5.11 -6.51
N THR A 454 -11.86 -5.87 -5.93
CA THR A 454 -11.97 -7.34 -5.79
C THR A 454 -12.27 -7.79 -4.36
N ASP A 455 -11.92 -6.99 -3.34
CA ASP A 455 -12.16 -7.30 -1.92
C ASP A 455 -12.79 -6.09 -1.20
N MET A 456 -14.03 -6.29 -0.70
CA MET A 456 -14.76 -5.34 0.13
C MET A 456 -15.02 -5.88 1.55
N GLY A 457 -14.32 -6.95 1.93
CA GLY A 457 -14.48 -7.55 3.25
C GLY A 457 -14.24 -6.54 4.38
N TRP A 458 -15.09 -6.57 5.42
CA TRP A 458 -15.04 -5.68 6.60
C TRP A 458 -15.13 -4.17 6.28
N MET A 459 -15.51 -3.76 5.06
CA MET A 459 -15.43 -2.34 4.65
C MET A 459 -16.11 -1.39 5.63
N PHE A 460 -17.30 -1.74 6.14
CA PHE A 460 -18.07 -0.96 7.10
C PHE A 460 -18.22 -1.65 8.47
N TYR A 461 -17.43 -2.69 8.74
CA TYR A 461 -17.52 -3.47 9.98
C TYR A 461 -17.52 -2.60 11.24
N ASN A 462 -18.56 -2.74 12.11
CA ASN A 462 -18.74 -1.97 13.34
C ASN A 462 -18.82 -0.43 13.15
N CYS A 463 -19.40 0.05 12.05
CA CYS A 463 -19.81 1.45 11.90
C CYS A 463 -21.13 1.70 12.66
N ASN A 464 -21.09 1.53 13.98
CA ASN A 464 -22.26 1.36 14.85
C ASN A 464 -23.24 2.53 14.84
N SER A 465 -22.83 3.74 14.43
CA SER A 465 -23.67 4.95 14.43
C SER A 465 -24.29 5.28 13.07
N LEU A 466 -23.88 4.59 11.99
CA LEU A 466 -24.49 4.75 10.68
C LEU A 466 -25.91 4.20 10.68
N LYS A 467 -26.90 5.05 10.31
CA LYS A 467 -28.30 4.64 10.21
C LYS A 467 -28.69 4.23 8.80
N GLU A 468 -28.16 4.93 7.83
CA GLU A 468 -28.37 4.70 6.42
C GLU A 468 -27.02 4.72 5.70
N LEU A 469 -26.88 3.90 4.67
CA LEU A 469 -25.71 3.87 3.81
C LEU A 469 -26.17 3.61 2.37
N ASP A 470 -25.87 4.55 1.49
CA ASP A 470 -26.16 4.42 0.06
C ASP A 470 -24.95 3.83 -0.67
N VAL A 471 -25.10 2.58 -1.08
CA VAL A 471 -24.13 1.82 -1.90
C VAL A 471 -24.77 1.40 -3.25
N SER A 472 -25.83 2.08 -3.66
CA SER A 472 -26.60 1.75 -4.87
C SER A 472 -25.80 1.98 -6.17
N ASN A 473 -24.68 2.67 -6.10
CA ASN A 473 -23.74 2.89 -7.21
C ASN A 473 -22.59 1.87 -7.27
N PHE A 474 -22.46 0.97 -6.26
CA PHE A 474 -21.36 0.03 -6.23
C PHE A 474 -21.45 -1.00 -7.36
N ASP A 475 -20.44 -1.09 -8.20
CA ASP A 475 -20.22 -2.19 -9.12
C ASP A 475 -19.42 -3.30 -8.39
N THR A 476 -20.06 -4.43 -8.17
CA THR A 476 -19.45 -5.56 -7.46
C THR A 476 -19.12 -6.75 -8.38
N THR A 477 -19.14 -6.53 -9.70
CA THR A 477 -18.91 -7.59 -10.70
C THR A 477 -17.55 -8.28 -10.57
N GLN A 478 -16.54 -7.61 -10.01
CA GLN A 478 -15.21 -8.18 -9.77
C GLN A 478 -14.99 -8.65 -8.33
N VAL A 479 -15.98 -8.42 -7.44
CA VAL A 479 -15.82 -8.70 -6.01
C VAL A 479 -15.94 -10.19 -5.73
N THR A 480 -14.95 -10.75 -5.05
CA THR A 480 -14.95 -12.16 -4.61
C THR A 480 -15.20 -12.31 -3.11
N ASN A 481 -15.05 -11.24 -2.32
CA ASN A 481 -15.15 -11.29 -0.87
C ASN A 481 -16.01 -10.15 -0.31
N LEU A 482 -17.14 -10.51 0.31
CA LEU A 482 -18.05 -9.61 1.04
C LEU A 482 -18.14 -9.96 2.54
N GLN A 483 -17.20 -10.79 3.03
CA GLN A 483 -17.17 -11.25 4.40
C GLN A 483 -17.19 -10.06 5.39
N TYR A 484 -18.06 -10.08 6.40
CA TYR A 484 -18.20 -9.06 7.45
C TYR A 484 -18.50 -7.63 6.96
N MET A 485 -18.89 -7.41 5.71
CA MET A 485 -18.97 -6.05 5.12
C MET A 485 -19.76 -5.07 5.98
N PHE A 486 -20.89 -5.47 6.54
CA PHE A 486 -21.77 -4.65 7.41
C PHE A 486 -21.88 -5.22 8.83
N ASN A 487 -21.01 -6.15 9.21
CA ASN A 487 -21.14 -6.81 10.52
C ASN A 487 -21.03 -5.81 11.67
N GLY A 488 -21.97 -5.88 12.60
CA GLY A 488 -21.95 -5.04 13.79
C GLY A 488 -22.48 -3.62 13.59
N ASP A 489 -23.03 -3.29 12.43
CA ASP A 489 -23.67 -1.99 12.16
C ASP A 489 -25.04 -1.93 12.86
N THR A 490 -24.98 -1.80 14.17
CA THR A 490 -26.15 -1.98 15.07
C THR A 490 -27.24 -0.94 14.88
N SER A 491 -26.92 0.23 14.31
CA SER A 491 -27.86 1.31 14.02
C SER A 491 -28.36 1.32 12.57
N LEU A 492 -27.83 0.47 11.69
CA LEU A 492 -28.18 0.45 10.28
C LEU A 492 -29.63 -0.01 10.09
N GLU A 493 -30.49 0.92 9.70
CA GLU A 493 -31.92 0.68 9.47
C GLU A 493 -32.22 0.31 8.01
N LYS A 494 -31.39 0.81 7.08
CA LYS A 494 -31.57 0.66 5.63
C LYS A 494 -30.25 0.63 4.89
N VAL A 495 -30.15 -0.28 3.91
CA VAL A 495 -29.06 -0.34 2.92
C VAL A 495 -29.65 -0.72 1.56
N ASP A 496 -29.25 -0.04 0.48
CA ASP A 496 -29.66 -0.35 -0.89
C ASP A 496 -28.57 -1.18 -1.59
N LEU A 497 -28.87 -2.43 -1.86
CA LEU A 497 -27.97 -3.40 -2.50
C LEU A 497 -28.43 -3.75 -3.92
N SER A 498 -29.31 -2.95 -4.51
CA SER A 498 -29.93 -3.26 -5.82
C SER A 498 -28.93 -3.33 -6.98
N SER A 499 -27.75 -2.69 -6.84
CA SER A 499 -26.66 -2.73 -7.83
C SER A 499 -25.72 -3.94 -7.70
N PHE A 500 -25.78 -4.68 -6.55
CA PHE A 500 -24.80 -5.72 -6.29
C PHE A 500 -24.95 -6.91 -7.25
N ASP A 501 -23.92 -7.18 -8.03
CA ASP A 501 -23.72 -8.46 -8.70
C ASP A 501 -22.81 -9.33 -7.83
N THR A 502 -23.37 -10.43 -7.33
CA THR A 502 -22.65 -11.31 -6.41
C THR A 502 -22.23 -12.63 -7.08
N SER A 503 -22.24 -12.70 -8.43
CA SER A 503 -21.97 -13.91 -9.18
C SER A 503 -20.56 -14.49 -8.96
N ASN A 504 -19.59 -13.62 -8.65
CA ASN A 504 -18.20 -13.97 -8.38
C ASN A 504 -17.85 -14.07 -6.88
N VAL A 505 -18.84 -13.81 -5.99
CA VAL A 505 -18.57 -13.81 -4.56
C VAL A 505 -18.47 -15.24 -4.02
N GLU A 506 -17.36 -15.55 -3.39
CA GLU A 506 -17.05 -16.85 -2.79
C GLU A 506 -17.36 -16.90 -1.29
N ASN A 507 -17.29 -15.75 -0.58
CA ASN A 507 -17.46 -15.67 0.86
C ASN A 507 -18.42 -14.53 1.24
N MET A 508 -19.55 -14.90 1.89
CA MET A 508 -20.55 -13.97 2.46
C MET A 508 -20.69 -14.16 3.97
N SER A 509 -19.73 -14.84 4.62
CA SER A 509 -19.83 -15.10 6.06
C SER A 509 -19.90 -13.78 6.84
N TYR A 510 -20.78 -13.74 7.83
CA TYR A 510 -21.01 -12.59 8.72
C TYR A 510 -21.45 -11.28 8.02
N MET A 511 -21.82 -11.28 6.74
CA MET A 511 -22.02 -10.05 5.96
C MET A 511 -22.94 -9.04 6.66
N PHE A 512 -24.06 -9.48 7.25
CA PHE A 512 -25.02 -8.65 7.98
C PHE A 512 -25.12 -9.01 9.47
N SER A 513 -24.21 -9.85 9.98
CA SER A 513 -24.30 -10.29 11.37
C SER A 513 -24.32 -9.10 12.32
N SER A 514 -25.23 -9.13 13.30
CA SER A 514 -25.43 -8.08 14.31
C SER A 514 -25.92 -6.72 13.77
N CYS A 515 -26.48 -6.66 12.55
CA CYS A 515 -27.26 -5.50 12.08
C CYS A 515 -28.62 -5.46 12.78
N SER A 516 -28.60 -5.15 14.06
CA SER A 516 -29.75 -5.36 14.95
C SER A 516 -30.94 -4.40 14.71
N ALA A 517 -30.70 -3.26 14.04
CA ALA A 517 -31.77 -2.31 13.67
C ALA A 517 -32.41 -2.59 12.30
N LEU A 518 -31.79 -3.44 11.48
CA LEU A 518 -32.22 -3.73 10.12
C LEU A 518 -33.54 -4.51 10.13
N LYS A 519 -34.59 -3.94 9.50
CA LYS A 519 -35.95 -4.56 9.49
C LYS A 519 -36.23 -5.33 8.21
N ASN A 520 -35.80 -4.81 7.09
CA ASN A 520 -36.04 -5.38 5.79
C ASN A 520 -34.73 -5.38 4.99
N LEU A 521 -34.51 -6.45 4.25
CA LEU A 521 -33.32 -6.61 3.41
C LEU A 521 -33.74 -7.21 2.06
N ASN A 522 -33.53 -6.49 0.98
CA ASN A 522 -33.80 -6.95 -0.37
C ASN A 522 -32.54 -7.55 -1.00
N LEU A 523 -32.55 -8.86 -1.20
CA LEU A 523 -31.45 -9.64 -1.80
C LEU A 523 -31.88 -10.33 -3.11
N SER A 524 -32.95 -9.83 -3.76
CA SER A 524 -33.53 -10.48 -4.94
C SER A 524 -32.59 -10.55 -6.15
N ASN A 525 -31.55 -9.72 -6.17
CA ASN A 525 -30.49 -9.71 -7.21
C ASN A 525 -29.27 -10.56 -6.87
N PHE A 526 -29.18 -11.12 -5.64
CA PHE A 526 -28.01 -11.90 -5.23
C PHE A 526 -27.94 -13.24 -5.96
N ASN A 527 -26.82 -13.50 -6.60
CA ASN A 527 -26.46 -14.82 -7.13
C ASN A 527 -25.44 -15.48 -6.18
N THR A 528 -25.83 -16.53 -5.50
CA THR A 528 -24.98 -17.20 -4.51
C THR A 528 -24.35 -18.50 -5.02
N SER A 529 -24.35 -18.71 -6.35
CA SER A 529 -23.89 -19.97 -6.96
C SER A 529 -22.39 -20.25 -6.76
N SER A 530 -21.58 -19.23 -6.47
CA SER A 530 -20.15 -19.38 -6.19
C SER A 530 -19.83 -19.39 -4.68
N VAL A 531 -20.83 -19.16 -3.82
CA VAL A 531 -20.61 -19.00 -2.38
C VAL A 531 -20.36 -20.35 -1.71
N THR A 532 -19.30 -20.42 -0.92
CA THR A 532 -18.89 -21.60 -0.15
C THR A 532 -19.15 -21.48 1.35
N ASP A 533 -19.22 -20.24 1.88
CA ASP A 533 -19.38 -19.96 3.31
C ASP A 533 -20.45 -18.88 3.56
N MET A 534 -21.49 -19.25 4.34
CA MET A 534 -22.59 -18.40 4.78
C MET A 534 -22.71 -18.35 6.32
N ASN A 535 -21.63 -18.66 7.04
CA ASN A 535 -21.62 -18.63 8.49
C ASN A 535 -22.08 -17.27 9.02
N TRP A 536 -23.00 -17.24 9.98
CA TRP A 536 -23.47 -16.05 10.64
C TRP A 536 -24.03 -14.95 9.72
N MET A 537 -24.32 -15.23 8.45
CA MET A 537 -24.64 -14.18 7.45
C MET A 537 -25.70 -13.19 7.96
N PHE A 538 -26.73 -13.67 8.69
CA PHE A 538 -27.80 -12.86 9.30
C PHE A 538 -27.83 -13.00 10.83
N GLY A 539 -26.84 -13.63 11.44
CA GLY A 539 -26.82 -13.88 12.88
C GLY A 539 -26.99 -12.58 13.68
N ASN A 540 -27.86 -12.55 14.71
CA ASN A 540 -28.19 -11.39 15.51
C ASN A 540 -28.90 -10.23 14.78
N CYS A 541 -29.45 -10.41 13.59
CA CYS A 541 -30.35 -9.44 12.96
C CYS A 541 -31.72 -9.45 13.68
N SER A 542 -31.72 -8.96 14.93
CA SER A 542 -32.84 -9.17 15.86
C SER A 542 -34.12 -8.46 15.46
N SER A 543 -34.06 -7.39 14.67
CA SER A 543 -35.22 -6.63 14.18
C SER A 543 -35.70 -7.06 12.79
N LEU A 544 -35.00 -8.00 12.12
CA LEU A 544 -35.34 -8.42 10.77
C LEU A 544 -36.71 -9.12 10.74
N GLU A 545 -37.68 -8.50 10.07
CA GLU A 545 -39.05 -8.95 9.98
C GLU A 545 -39.36 -9.70 8.68
N GLN A 546 -38.67 -9.29 7.59
CA GLN A 546 -38.83 -9.87 6.25
C GLN A 546 -37.47 -10.14 5.63
N LEU A 547 -37.32 -11.33 5.06
CA LEU A 547 -36.12 -11.74 4.35
C LEU A 547 -36.49 -12.62 3.17
N ASP A 548 -36.25 -12.15 1.96
CA ASP A 548 -36.41 -12.93 0.74
C ASP A 548 -35.06 -13.46 0.26
N ILE A 549 -34.86 -14.77 0.35
CA ILE A 549 -33.69 -15.52 -0.08
C ILE A 549 -34.09 -16.68 -1.02
N SER A 550 -35.25 -16.53 -1.70
CA SER A 550 -35.80 -17.52 -2.60
C SER A 550 -34.93 -17.82 -3.83
N ASN A 551 -34.02 -16.90 -4.15
CA ASN A 551 -33.03 -16.99 -5.23
C ASN A 551 -31.67 -17.60 -4.81
N PHE A 552 -31.47 -17.92 -3.52
CA PHE A 552 -30.18 -18.43 -3.06
C PHE A 552 -29.93 -19.85 -3.58
N ASN A 553 -28.82 -20.02 -4.27
CA ASN A 553 -28.24 -21.32 -4.59
C ASN A 553 -27.17 -21.67 -3.56
N THR A 554 -27.38 -22.76 -2.83
CA THR A 554 -26.47 -23.19 -1.76
C THR A 554 -25.74 -24.52 -2.09
N GLU A 555 -25.66 -24.88 -3.36
CA GLU A 555 -25.07 -26.15 -3.81
C GLU A 555 -23.60 -26.32 -3.41
N LEU A 556 -22.83 -25.21 -3.41
CA LEU A 556 -21.42 -25.21 -3.03
C LEU A 556 -21.18 -24.85 -1.55
N VAL A 557 -22.23 -24.48 -0.81
CA VAL A 557 -22.07 -24.02 0.58
C VAL A 557 -21.74 -25.20 1.49
N THR A 558 -20.60 -25.09 2.17
CA THR A 558 -20.15 -26.10 3.13
C THR A 558 -20.54 -25.78 4.57
N SER A 559 -20.80 -24.50 4.89
CA SER A 559 -21.11 -24.06 6.24
C SER A 559 -22.23 -23.01 6.28
N MET A 560 -23.25 -23.30 7.10
CA MET A 560 -24.33 -22.37 7.50
C MET A 560 -24.38 -22.24 9.03
N TYR A 561 -23.23 -22.34 9.70
CA TYR A 561 -23.14 -22.22 11.15
C TYR A 561 -23.76 -20.90 11.62
N ALA A 562 -24.77 -20.99 12.48
CA ALA A 562 -25.48 -19.85 13.09
C ALA A 562 -26.02 -18.82 12.07
N MET A 563 -26.32 -19.22 10.82
CA MET A 563 -26.72 -18.30 9.73
C MET A 563 -27.87 -17.37 10.12
N PHE A 564 -28.90 -17.86 10.85
CA PHE A 564 -30.06 -17.09 11.32
C PHE A 564 -30.13 -17.00 12.86
N TYR A 565 -29.01 -17.27 13.53
CA TYR A 565 -28.95 -17.21 14.99
C TYR A 565 -29.56 -15.91 15.53
N ASN A 566 -30.52 -15.99 16.48
CA ASN A 566 -31.08 -14.84 17.15
C ASN A 566 -31.79 -13.81 16.23
N CYS A 567 -32.31 -14.22 15.06
CA CYS A 567 -33.21 -13.42 14.23
C CYS A 567 -34.62 -13.39 14.86
N ASN A 568 -34.74 -12.63 15.93
CA ASN A 568 -35.87 -12.70 16.85
C ASN A 568 -37.21 -12.24 16.27
N SER A 569 -37.23 -11.46 15.20
CA SER A 569 -38.43 -10.86 14.63
C SER A 569 -38.98 -11.59 13.42
N LEU A 570 -38.23 -12.52 12.83
CA LEU A 570 -38.69 -13.35 11.72
C LEU A 570 -39.76 -14.33 12.24
N GLU A 571 -40.98 -14.28 11.65
CA GLU A 571 -42.07 -15.21 11.96
C GLU A 571 -42.08 -16.41 10.99
N HIS A 572 -41.68 -16.20 9.77
CA HIS A 572 -41.64 -17.19 8.72
C HIS A 572 -40.32 -17.09 7.96
N LEU A 573 -39.72 -18.22 7.58
CA LEU A 573 -38.51 -18.29 6.81
C LEU A 573 -38.66 -19.28 5.67
N ASP A 574 -38.38 -18.84 4.45
CA ASP A 574 -38.43 -19.67 3.26
C ASP A 574 -37.01 -20.04 2.81
N ILE A 575 -36.66 -21.31 2.95
CA ILE A 575 -35.41 -21.90 2.50
C ILE A 575 -35.67 -22.98 1.43
N SER A 576 -36.77 -22.87 0.69
CA SER A 576 -37.15 -23.87 -0.32
C SER A 576 -36.17 -23.99 -1.49
N SER A 577 -35.33 -22.96 -1.68
CA SER A 577 -34.23 -22.95 -2.65
C SER A 577 -32.95 -23.65 -2.15
N PHE A 578 -32.85 -23.93 -0.85
CA PHE A 578 -31.60 -24.44 -0.27
C PHE A 578 -31.33 -25.90 -0.63
N ASN A 579 -30.05 -26.17 -0.94
CA ASN A 579 -29.49 -27.50 -1.14
C ASN A 579 -28.45 -27.77 -0.04
N PHE A 580 -28.57 -28.90 0.65
CA PHE A 580 -27.70 -29.27 1.76
C PHE A 580 -26.70 -30.39 1.39
N ASN A 581 -26.53 -30.71 0.10
CA ASN A 581 -25.69 -31.83 -0.31
C ASN A 581 -24.23 -31.68 0.05
N SER A 582 -23.68 -30.42 -0.04
CA SER A 582 -22.28 -30.11 0.26
C SER A 582 -22.05 -29.67 1.71
N ILE A 583 -23.13 -29.58 2.50
CA ILE A 583 -23.08 -28.98 3.84
C ILE A 583 -22.32 -29.88 4.83
N GLU A 584 -21.43 -29.28 5.62
CA GLU A 584 -20.70 -29.94 6.70
C GLU A 584 -21.26 -29.55 8.08
N THR A 585 -21.78 -28.31 8.21
CA THR A 585 -22.32 -27.82 9.48
C THR A 585 -23.52 -26.90 9.32
N VAL A 586 -24.54 -27.15 10.15
CA VAL A 586 -25.74 -26.34 10.37
C VAL A 586 -25.95 -26.08 11.88
N GLU A 587 -24.86 -26.16 12.67
CA GLU A 587 -24.93 -25.94 14.09
C GLU A 587 -25.46 -24.54 14.39
N PHE A 588 -26.38 -24.41 15.32
CA PHE A 588 -27.02 -23.15 15.75
C PHE A 588 -27.78 -22.40 14.64
N MET A 589 -27.99 -22.98 13.46
CA MET A 589 -28.48 -22.27 12.26
C MET A 589 -29.73 -21.43 12.51
N PHE A 590 -30.71 -21.96 13.22
CA PHE A 590 -31.96 -21.27 13.57
C PHE A 590 -32.07 -20.94 15.08
N MET A 591 -31.05 -21.19 15.87
CA MET A 591 -31.10 -21.06 17.32
C MET A 591 -31.58 -19.69 17.78
N SER A 592 -32.56 -19.69 18.72
CA SER A 592 -33.05 -18.50 19.37
C SER A 592 -33.85 -17.55 18.46
N MET A 593 -34.52 -18.04 17.42
CA MET A 593 -35.47 -17.28 16.61
C MET A 593 -36.83 -17.21 17.33
N LYS A 594 -36.95 -16.30 18.30
CA LYS A 594 -38.04 -16.27 19.29
C LYS A 594 -39.43 -16.10 18.74
N LYS A 595 -39.64 -15.59 17.51
CA LYS A 595 -40.93 -15.45 16.87
C LYS A 595 -41.15 -16.44 15.73
N LEU A 596 -40.19 -17.27 15.40
CA LEU A 596 -40.27 -18.19 14.28
C LEU A 596 -41.37 -19.22 14.48
N LYS A 597 -42.29 -19.27 13.54
CA LYS A 597 -43.45 -20.17 13.53
C LYS A 597 -43.30 -21.29 12.47
N THR A 598 -42.75 -20.95 11.29
CA THR A 598 -42.72 -21.84 10.15
C THR A 598 -41.42 -21.69 9.36
N ILE A 599 -40.83 -22.82 8.98
CA ILE A 599 -39.73 -22.88 8.01
C ILE A 599 -40.22 -23.61 6.76
N PHE A 600 -40.33 -22.91 5.63
CA PHE A 600 -40.73 -23.50 4.36
C PHE A 600 -39.55 -24.10 3.63
N VAL A 601 -39.74 -25.31 3.07
CA VAL A 601 -38.73 -26.09 2.38
C VAL A 601 -39.29 -26.73 1.09
N ASN A 602 -38.42 -27.16 0.18
CA ASN A 602 -38.81 -27.98 -0.97
C ASN A 602 -39.08 -29.46 -0.55
N GLU A 603 -39.78 -30.21 -1.42
CA GLU A 603 -40.16 -31.61 -1.14
C GLU A 603 -38.97 -32.54 -0.96
N ASN A 604 -37.81 -32.20 -1.57
CA ASN A 604 -36.63 -33.06 -1.62
C ASN A 604 -35.56 -32.70 -0.61
N ILE A 605 -35.90 -31.88 0.41
CA ILE A 605 -34.93 -31.47 1.41
C ILE A 605 -34.35 -32.67 2.15
N LEU A 606 -33.03 -32.74 2.19
CA LEU A 606 -32.27 -33.78 2.90
C LEU A 606 -31.06 -33.18 3.56
N ILE A 607 -30.88 -33.38 4.86
CA ILE A 607 -29.62 -33.13 5.57
C ILE A 607 -29.03 -34.51 5.92
N ASN A 608 -27.85 -34.79 5.37
CA ASN A 608 -27.20 -36.09 5.51
C ASN A 608 -26.85 -36.41 6.98
N ASP A 609 -26.86 -37.70 7.32
CA ASP A 609 -26.28 -38.17 8.58
C ASP A 609 -24.78 -37.86 8.61
N GLY A 610 -24.29 -37.24 9.66
CA GLY A 610 -22.87 -36.80 9.77
C GLY A 610 -22.66 -35.33 9.67
N VAL A 611 -23.65 -34.57 9.16
CA VAL A 611 -23.64 -33.08 9.24
C VAL A 611 -23.70 -32.63 10.71
N LYS A 612 -22.78 -31.75 11.10
CA LYS A 612 -22.80 -31.15 12.44
C LYS A 612 -24.03 -30.27 12.57
N SER A 613 -24.89 -30.55 13.60
CA SER A 613 -26.18 -29.88 13.74
C SER A 613 -26.54 -29.58 15.20
N THR A 614 -25.55 -29.42 16.06
CA THR A 614 -25.74 -29.12 17.48
C THR A 614 -26.62 -27.89 17.65
N ASN A 615 -27.70 -28.03 18.47
CA ASN A 615 -28.58 -26.93 18.83
C ASN A 615 -29.21 -26.15 17.65
N MET A 616 -29.37 -26.76 16.48
CA MET A 616 -29.87 -26.14 15.24
C MET A 616 -31.18 -25.34 15.49
N PHE A 617 -32.09 -25.87 16.30
CA PHE A 617 -33.42 -25.27 16.63
C PHE A 617 -33.55 -24.84 18.09
N MET A 618 -32.46 -24.74 18.84
CA MET A 618 -32.57 -24.48 20.29
C MET A 618 -33.22 -23.12 20.57
N ASN A 619 -34.22 -23.11 21.46
CA ASN A 619 -35.04 -21.97 21.89
C ASN A 619 -36.04 -21.41 20.85
N ASP A 620 -36.38 -22.15 19.79
CA ASP A 620 -37.39 -21.75 18.80
C ASP A 620 -38.78 -22.15 19.23
N ILE A 621 -39.23 -21.62 20.36
CA ILE A 621 -40.38 -22.11 21.15
C ILE A 621 -41.74 -22.07 20.45
N TYR A 622 -41.87 -21.30 19.36
CA TYR A 622 -43.10 -21.19 18.59
C TYR A 622 -43.07 -22.00 17.29
N LEU A 623 -41.92 -22.62 16.98
CA LEU A 623 -41.74 -23.38 15.75
C LEU A 623 -42.65 -24.59 15.71
N LYS A 624 -43.31 -24.77 14.57
CA LYS A 624 -44.20 -25.92 14.29
C LYS A 624 -43.96 -26.40 12.86
N GLY A 625 -43.98 -27.71 12.68
CA GLY A 625 -44.02 -28.36 11.38
C GLY A 625 -45.44 -28.35 10.77
N GLU A 626 -45.53 -28.78 9.49
CA GLU A 626 -46.73 -28.78 8.67
C GLU A 626 -47.90 -29.53 9.35
N ASN A 627 -47.62 -30.67 9.97
CA ASN A 627 -48.62 -31.53 10.62
C ASN A 627 -48.82 -31.23 12.14
N GLY A 628 -48.22 -30.15 12.63
CA GLY A 628 -48.41 -29.65 14.00
C GLY A 628 -47.35 -30.10 15.00
N THR A 629 -46.29 -30.77 14.60
CA THR A 629 -45.15 -31.09 15.46
C THR A 629 -44.57 -29.82 16.05
N SER A 630 -44.75 -29.64 17.35
CA SER A 630 -44.29 -28.44 18.04
C SER A 630 -42.89 -28.61 18.60
N TYR A 631 -42.17 -27.48 18.74
CA TYR A 631 -40.88 -27.42 19.35
C TYR A 631 -40.73 -28.23 20.64
N ASN A 632 -39.64 -28.99 20.75
CA ASN A 632 -39.26 -29.70 21.96
C ASN A 632 -37.76 -29.53 22.23
N LYS A 633 -37.39 -29.09 23.43
CA LYS A 633 -36.02 -28.84 23.86
C LYS A 633 -35.06 -30.05 23.73
N SER A 634 -35.61 -31.27 23.63
CA SER A 634 -34.81 -32.48 23.42
C SER A 634 -34.59 -32.80 21.92
N ASN A 635 -35.27 -32.07 21.02
CA ASN A 635 -35.34 -32.33 19.60
C ASN A 635 -34.80 -31.12 18.81
N VAL A 636 -33.53 -30.78 19.02
CA VAL A 636 -32.95 -29.49 18.56
C VAL A 636 -31.87 -29.65 17.48
N ASN A 637 -31.67 -30.84 16.94
CA ASN A 637 -30.69 -31.12 15.92
C ASN A 637 -31.35 -31.48 14.56
N SER A 638 -30.52 -31.77 13.53
CA SER A 638 -30.98 -32.08 12.18
C SER A 638 -31.92 -33.27 12.04
N LYS A 639 -32.08 -34.14 13.05
CA LYS A 639 -33.06 -35.24 13.02
C LYS A 639 -34.48 -34.74 12.87
N TYR A 640 -34.76 -33.50 13.29
CA TYR A 640 -36.05 -32.82 13.14
C TYR A 640 -36.09 -31.82 11.98
N ALA A 641 -34.98 -31.66 11.22
CA ALA A 641 -34.89 -30.83 10.04
C ALA A 641 -35.41 -31.56 8.79
N LYS A 642 -36.69 -31.85 8.82
CA LYS A 642 -37.44 -32.59 7.80
C LYS A 642 -38.90 -32.16 7.76
N ILE A 643 -39.55 -32.44 6.64
CA ILE A 643 -40.98 -32.18 6.47
C ILE A 643 -41.76 -32.96 7.52
N ASP A 644 -42.67 -32.28 8.20
CA ASP A 644 -43.52 -32.86 9.23
C ASP A 644 -44.68 -33.64 8.64
N THR A 645 -44.75 -34.96 8.90
CA THR A 645 -45.86 -35.85 8.48
C THR A 645 -46.32 -36.67 9.66
N GLU A 646 -47.49 -37.33 9.55
CA GLU A 646 -48.05 -38.20 10.62
C GLU A 646 -47.06 -39.26 11.10
N ASP A 647 -46.35 -39.87 10.17
CA ASP A 647 -45.40 -40.98 10.45
C ASP A 647 -43.97 -40.50 10.70
N ASN A 648 -43.63 -39.22 10.40
CA ASN A 648 -42.28 -38.71 10.43
C ASN A 648 -42.26 -37.28 10.95
N PRO A 649 -42.35 -37.07 12.29
CA PRO A 649 -42.43 -35.76 12.88
C PRO A 649 -41.17 -34.93 12.61
N GLY A 650 -41.34 -33.67 12.18
CA GLY A 650 -40.28 -32.70 11.84
C GLY A 650 -40.74 -31.28 12.10
N TYR A 651 -39.85 -30.31 11.82
CA TYR A 651 -40.16 -28.88 12.03
C TYR A 651 -40.39 -28.13 10.73
N PHE A 652 -40.24 -28.77 9.58
CA PHE A 652 -40.37 -28.13 8.28
C PHE A 652 -41.79 -28.25 7.72
N THR A 653 -42.17 -27.21 6.98
CA THR A 653 -43.42 -27.12 6.24
C THR A 653 -43.13 -27.12 4.76
N ARG A 654 -43.85 -27.88 3.98
CA ARG A 654 -43.73 -27.89 2.52
C ARG A 654 -44.18 -26.57 1.92
N LYS A 655 -43.44 -26.05 0.95
CA LYS A 655 -43.82 -24.85 0.21
C LYS A 655 -44.77 -25.18 -0.94
#